data_2613b8ed9f39d7c052eb4e42947f8022
#
_entry.id   2613b8ed9f39d7c052eb4e42947f8022
#
_cell.length_a   1.000
_cell.length_b   1.000
_cell.length_c   1.000
_cell.angle_alpha   90.00
_cell.angle_beta   90.00
_cell.angle_gamma   90.00
#
_symmetry.space_group_name_H-M   'P 1'
#
loop_
_entity.id
_entity.type
_entity.pdbx_description
1 polymer ?
#
loop_
_entity_poly.entity_id
_entity_poly.type
_entity_poly.pdbx_seq_one_letter_code
_entity_poly.pdbx_strand_id
1 'polypeptide(L)'
;VSGALARLVRMRARTDNLPAEERKLLDEAERTLDPDAYAVLLAVADGEHKRLPELIAGLSEKQRRSCVPHLKTWRTLMRETWNLEARPRKRALVIAGAGCHTGAAAAAQWLAHDDLVLVEPFDVHLLLTVLADRPAPWLGDVAHRLADRIRPDDTWRWAHYTLTERLVLLAGCPVPDGDGFVLAWVRERMFPERSLLWPGVVDGALTPPLPSAVGVRSGTLVERLRSDPFLDALAPRLFEVDGVGALLDGWGTVPDRDGSSWSGALTALAAEGRLDRAALLDGCLSRLLRGGRPTELRGFLALLKALDPTDDEYAARTTVLLRLLPDAPSTVASLAQERLAALDADGRLDVEHLVEASRTVLFRTEKKLVRAQLTWLDTAARRDRKRAGAVVLAAADAFGHEDAAVQERALNLMSRHLKHAGDAVRGELADAAASLSPALRPRAAELLGLEPLTDESAGPVEDVLPPVPEPAPMPPPLATAAEVAEEVNAVLAAAEAAERSGSVTAGGPDATAFERALDGLVRHAHRDRRGLVRALRPVVRAHPWHDHHDEWWGDAGAGELRFLVAVLCGEAPGDAPSAPGSEAVAHLRRQNLTPFGRVLAARLLEAAWWVVNDPPPFLLATPTTVDGRIAPAELIARLAEYERTGATPGPCDLDQALLRLDTAAVTPEVPEAAGRLGSPAGRRLRAWLEAGGLSLPEPVREVRTVRSTGYDPTVTRVVLSAPAPVVPCEPAPGFRRLLSACDAPDKRNTYAWHSGVRLWPTVLPNHRELVALCLQSTFAAAADDGLRGGAALLPVLAEAGGPAGAAVHLGLAHALGARHPEDRTAAVDALLLLAARGDLDPTRLGRDVAETVSVGTVKPNRLLESLRETARAGAPGVVWSVLAAALPALLAFDRPPRGLPDLLALGAECAGASGAREPVDGLAEVAARGGGGRLVKEARRLRDTLAG
;
A
#
# COMPACT_ATOMS: atom_id res chain seq x y z
N VAL A 1 -26.38 -41.39 -39.07
CA VAL A 1 -27.09 -41.57 -37.78
C VAL A 1 -26.33 -42.51 -36.87
N SER A 2 -25.81 -43.65 -37.35
CA SER A 2 -25.11 -44.71 -36.54
C SER A 2 -23.80 -44.20 -35.92
N GLY A 3 -23.01 -43.35 -36.61
CA GLY A 3 -21.74 -42.82 -36.10
C GLY A 3 -21.89 -41.75 -35.01
N ALA A 4 -22.96 -40.95 -35.06
CA ALA A 4 -23.26 -39.94 -34.04
C ALA A 4 -23.75 -40.59 -32.73
N LEU A 5 -24.61 -41.60 -32.84
CA LEU A 5 -25.08 -42.36 -31.68
C LEU A 5 -23.97 -43.13 -30.98
N ALA A 6 -23.04 -43.76 -31.72
CA ALA A 6 -21.89 -44.43 -31.17
C ALA A 6 -20.85 -43.51 -30.53
N ARG A 7 -20.78 -42.21 -30.95
CA ARG A 7 -19.97 -41.19 -30.30
C ARG A 7 -20.62 -40.67 -29.01
N LEU A 8 -21.93 -40.42 -29.02
CA LEU A 8 -22.71 -40.05 -27.84
C LEU A 8 -22.61 -41.11 -26.73
N VAL A 9 -22.69 -42.38 -27.07
CA VAL A 9 -22.52 -43.49 -26.11
C VAL A 9 -21.11 -43.51 -25.53
N ARG A 10 -20.05 -43.25 -26.33
CA ARG A 10 -18.66 -43.19 -25.84
C ARG A 10 -18.40 -41.94 -24.95
N MET A 11 -19.01 -40.81 -25.26
CA MET A 11 -18.92 -39.61 -24.43
C MET A 11 -19.63 -39.83 -23.08
N ARG A 12 -20.78 -40.50 -23.07
CA ARG A 12 -21.51 -40.82 -21.85
C ARG A 12 -20.71 -41.71 -20.88
N ALA A 13 -19.99 -42.73 -21.41
CA ALA A 13 -19.16 -43.60 -20.58
C ALA A 13 -17.99 -42.91 -19.87
N ARG A 14 -17.59 -41.72 -20.32
CA ARG A 14 -16.58 -40.87 -19.67
C ARG A 14 -17.15 -39.96 -18.56
N THR A 15 -18.46 -39.71 -18.56
CA THR A 15 -19.13 -38.86 -17.58
C THR A 15 -19.53 -39.59 -16.30
N ASP A 16 -19.30 -40.90 -16.22
CA ASP A 16 -19.61 -41.72 -15.04
C ASP A 16 -18.87 -41.31 -13.78
N ASN A 17 -17.77 -40.58 -13.90
CA ASN A 17 -16.96 -40.07 -12.80
C ASN A 17 -17.35 -38.64 -12.34
N LEU A 18 -18.42 -38.08 -12.92
CA LEU A 18 -18.87 -36.72 -12.50
C LEU A 18 -19.54 -36.78 -11.13
N PRO A 19 -19.49 -35.63 -10.40
CA PRO A 19 -20.28 -35.45 -9.19
C PRO A 19 -21.77 -35.74 -9.40
N ALA A 20 -22.45 -36.19 -8.36
CA ALA A 20 -23.85 -36.65 -8.47
C ALA A 20 -24.81 -35.55 -9.00
N GLU A 21 -24.63 -34.30 -8.62
CA GLU A 21 -25.45 -33.18 -9.08
C GLU A 21 -25.20 -32.87 -10.57
N GLU A 22 -23.96 -32.93 -11.04
CA GLU A 22 -23.62 -32.73 -12.46
C GLU A 22 -24.21 -33.86 -13.33
N ARG A 23 -24.20 -35.10 -12.84
CA ARG A 23 -24.79 -36.24 -13.48
C ARG A 23 -26.31 -36.10 -13.61
N LYS A 24 -26.98 -35.69 -12.53
CA LYS A 24 -28.43 -35.40 -12.50
C LYS A 24 -28.81 -34.33 -13.52
N LEU A 25 -27.98 -33.27 -13.64
CA LEU A 25 -28.16 -32.22 -14.62
C LEU A 25 -28.07 -32.75 -16.06
N LEU A 26 -27.13 -33.67 -16.34
CA LEU A 26 -27.02 -34.31 -17.65
C LEU A 26 -28.22 -35.23 -17.95
N ASP A 27 -28.70 -35.99 -16.99
CA ASP A 27 -29.87 -36.89 -17.16
C ASP A 27 -31.16 -36.04 -17.38
N GLU A 28 -31.27 -34.87 -16.81
CA GLU A 28 -32.35 -33.91 -17.08
C GLU A 28 -32.22 -33.34 -18.48
N ALA A 29 -31.01 -32.93 -18.88
CA ALA A 29 -30.73 -32.38 -20.20
C ALA A 29 -31.00 -33.40 -21.32
N GLU A 30 -30.68 -34.69 -21.12
CA GLU A 30 -30.97 -35.75 -22.08
C GLU A 30 -32.47 -35.91 -22.34
N ARG A 31 -33.30 -35.69 -21.33
CA ARG A 31 -34.75 -35.82 -21.43
C ARG A 31 -35.43 -34.57 -22.02
N THR A 32 -34.79 -33.42 -21.93
CA THR A 32 -35.40 -32.10 -22.24
C THR A 32 -34.89 -31.49 -23.55
N LEU A 33 -33.67 -31.85 -23.97
CA LEU A 33 -33.01 -31.30 -25.15
C LEU A 33 -33.07 -32.25 -26.32
N ASP A 34 -33.00 -31.68 -27.52
CA ASP A 34 -32.77 -32.53 -28.72
C ASP A 34 -31.30 -33.01 -28.73
N PRO A 35 -30.99 -34.07 -29.53
CA PRO A 35 -29.69 -34.72 -29.52
C PRO A 35 -28.50 -33.79 -29.82
N ASP A 36 -28.65 -32.81 -30.69
CA ASP A 36 -27.58 -31.89 -31.08
C ASP A 36 -27.30 -30.88 -29.97
N ALA A 37 -28.34 -30.36 -29.32
CA ALA A 37 -28.23 -29.48 -28.17
C ALA A 37 -27.65 -30.25 -26.96
N TYR A 38 -28.06 -31.50 -26.74
CA TYR A 38 -27.50 -32.36 -25.70
C TYR A 38 -26.01 -32.64 -25.90
N ALA A 39 -25.57 -32.82 -27.17
CA ALA A 39 -24.15 -33.03 -27.47
C ALA A 39 -23.23 -31.89 -27.02
N VAL A 40 -23.74 -30.64 -27.00
CA VAL A 40 -23.01 -29.48 -26.46
C VAL A 40 -22.79 -29.63 -24.97
N LEU A 41 -23.78 -30.07 -24.20
CA LEU A 41 -23.66 -30.26 -22.75
C LEU A 41 -22.74 -31.43 -22.40
N LEU A 42 -22.76 -32.49 -23.17
CA LEU A 42 -21.81 -33.59 -23.04
C LEU A 42 -20.38 -33.13 -23.29
N ALA A 43 -20.14 -32.30 -24.31
CA ALA A 43 -18.81 -31.74 -24.56
C ALA A 43 -18.32 -30.85 -23.41
N VAL A 44 -19.22 -30.12 -22.74
CA VAL A 44 -18.89 -29.37 -21.54
C VAL A 44 -18.53 -30.29 -20.38
N ALA A 45 -19.30 -31.34 -20.16
CA ALA A 45 -19.08 -32.34 -19.11
C ALA A 45 -17.72 -33.05 -19.25
N ASP A 46 -17.35 -33.40 -20.49
CA ASP A 46 -16.07 -34.04 -20.82
C ASP A 46 -14.89 -33.06 -20.90
N GLY A 47 -15.13 -31.73 -20.85
CA GLY A 47 -14.10 -30.71 -21.05
C GLY A 47 -13.59 -30.63 -22.49
N GLU A 48 -14.33 -31.15 -23.47
CA GLU A 48 -13.92 -31.16 -24.89
C GLU A 48 -14.18 -29.82 -25.59
N HIS A 49 -13.60 -28.73 -25.03
CA HIS A 49 -13.78 -27.35 -25.48
C HIS A 49 -13.45 -27.14 -26.98
N LYS A 50 -12.52 -27.93 -27.56
CA LYS A 50 -12.12 -27.80 -28.97
C LYS A 50 -13.20 -28.22 -29.97
N ARG A 51 -14.17 -29.03 -29.54
CA ARG A 51 -15.26 -29.48 -30.40
C ARG A 51 -16.48 -28.57 -30.40
N LEU A 52 -16.56 -27.69 -29.45
CA LEU A 52 -17.73 -26.82 -29.28
C LEU A 52 -18.04 -25.91 -30.48
N PRO A 53 -17.06 -25.35 -31.22
CA PRO A 53 -17.37 -24.55 -32.41
C PRO A 53 -18.16 -25.31 -33.45
N GLU A 54 -17.76 -26.57 -33.75
CA GLU A 54 -18.46 -27.42 -34.72
C GLU A 54 -19.88 -27.78 -34.24
N LEU A 55 -20.02 -28.14 -32.94
CA LEU A 55 -21.32 -28.50 -32.36
C LEU A 55 -22.28 -27.33 -32.36
N ILE A 56 -21.81 -26.16 -32.01
CA ILE A 56 -22.65 -24.96 -31.88
C ILE A 56 -23.02 -24.39 -33.25
N ALA A 57 -22.13 -24.48 -34.27
CA ALA A 57 -22.41 -24.01 -35.61
C ALA A 57 -23.61 -24.73 -36.24
N GLY A 58 -23.80 -26.01 -35.88
CA GLY A 58 -24.97 -26.82 -36.36
C GLY A 58 -26.28 -26.50 -35.67
N LEU A 59 -26.30 -25.71 -34.57
CA LEU A 59 -27.52 -25.44 -33.80
C LEU A 59 -28.36 -24.29 -34.35
N SER A 60 -29.68 -24.52 -34.46
CA SER A 60 -30.66 -23.46 -34.64
C SER A 60 -30.73 -22.51 -33.40
N GLU A 61 -31.23 -21.28 -33.58
CA GLU A 61 -31.45 -20.35 -32.48
C GLU A 61 -32.34 -20.92 -31.36
N LYS A 62 -33.30 -21.77 -31.66
CA LYS A 62 -34.16 -22.44 -30.69
C LYS A 62 -33.36 -23.43 -29.84
N GLN A 63 -32.51 -24.23 -30.47
CA GLN A 63 -31.63 -25.23 -29.82
C GLN A 63 -30.60 -24.53 -28.95
N ARG A 64 -29.97 -23.46 -29.45
CA ARG A 64 -29.03 -22.64 -28.64
C ARG A 64 -29.68 -22.12 -27.36
N ARG A 65 -30.91 -21.55 -27.46
CA ARG A 65 -31.67 -21.07 -26.29
C ARG A 65 -31.99 -22.16 -25.28
N SER A 66 -32.28 -23.36 -25.75
CA SER A 66 -32.63 -24.49 -24.87
C SER A 66 -31.45 -24.97 -24.02
N CYS A 67 -30.21 -24.77 -24.46
CA CYS A 67 -29.01 -25.10 -23.69
C CYS A 67 -28.77 -24.15 -22.50
N VAL A 68 -29.20 -22.86 -22.61
CA VAL A 68 -28.84 -21.81 -21.67
C VAL A 68 -29.23 -22.09 -20.19
N PRO A 69 -30.43 -22.60 -19.86
CA PRO A 69 -30.78 -22.92 -18.48
C PRO A 69 -29.80 -23.95 -17.87
N HIS A 70 -29.51 -25.01 -18.60
CA HIS A 70 -28.59 -26.08 -18.16
C HIS A 70 -27.15 -25.56 -17.97
N LEU A 71 -26.65 -24.72 -18.90
CA LEU A 71 -25.35 -24.10 -18.79
C LEU A 71 -25.26 -23.16 -17.57
N LYS A 72 -26.31 -22.42 -17.26
CA LYS A 72 -26.38 -21.56 -16.05
C LYS A 72 -26.34 -22.40 -14.77
N THR A 73 -27.08 -23.49 -14.72
CA THR A 73 -27.06 -24.42 -13.58
C THR A 73 -25.66 -25.03 -13.44
N TRP A 74 -25.04 -25.44 -14.55
CA TRP A 74 -23.69 -26.00 -14.56
C TRP A 74 -22.65 -24.99 -14.04
N ARG A 75 -22.73 -23.73 -14.46
CA ARG A 75 -21.88 -22.67 -13.92
C ARG A 75 -22.00 -22.56 -12.41
N THR A 76 -23.22 -22.62 -11.88
CA THR A 76 -23.44 -22.57 -10.43
C THR A 76 -22.81 -23.76 -9.72
N LEU A 77 -22.93 -24.97 -10.26
CA LEU A 77 -22.32 -26.19 -9.70
C LEU A 77 -20.78 -26.14 -9.75
N MET A 78 -20.21 -25.55 -10.82
CA MET A 78 -18.75 -25.45 -10.99
C MET A 78 -18.12 -24.21 -10.35
N ARG A 79 -18.93 -23.32 -9.75
CA ARG A 79 -18.45 -22.07 -9.16
C ARG A 79 -17.33 -22.32 -8.14
N GLU A 80 -17.50 -23.31 -7.31
CA GLU A 80 -16.60 -23.64 -6.19
C GLU A 80 -15.51 -24.66 -6.55
N THR A 81 -15.46 -25.14 -7.79
CA THR A 81 -14.50 -26.16 -8.22
C THR A 81 -13.26 -25.53 -8.84
N TRP A 82 -12.19 -25.34 -8.07
CA TRP A 82 -10.93 -24.70 -8.49
C TRP A 82 -9.74 -25.66 -8.66
N ASN A 83 -10.00 -26.95 -8.98
CA ASN A 83 -8.91 -27.89 -9.24
C ASN A 83 -8.48 -27.90 -10.72
N LEU A 84 -7.25 -28.36 -10.96
CA LEU A 84 -6.68 -28.48 -12.32
C LEU A 84 -7.53 -29.36 -13.25
N GLU A 85 -8.23 -30.34 -12.70
CA GLU A 85 -9.09 -31.27 -13.45
C GLU A 85 -10.38 -30.61 -13.95
N ALA A 86 -10.86 -29.56 -13.27
CA ALA A 86 -12.04 -28.81 -13.69
C ALA A 86 -11.75 -27.77 -14.78
N ARG A 87 -10.49 -27.37 -14.99
CA ARG A 87 -10.14 -26.36 -15.99
C ARG A 87 -10.66 -26.63 -17.39
N PRO A 88 -10.51 -27.84 -17.98
CA PRO A 88 -11.05 -28.11 -19.32
C PRO A 88 -12.57 -27.94 -19.38
N ARG A 89 -13.31 -28.35 -18.33
CA ARG A 89 -14.76 -28.19 -18.25
C ARG A 89 -15.18 -26.74 -18.12
N LYS A 90 -14.48 -25.94 -17.32
CA LYS A 90 -14.73 -24.49 -17.23
C LYS A 90 -14.48 -23.77 -18.57
N ARG A 91 -13.41 -24.11 -19.27
CA ARG A 91 -13.13 -23.61 -20.63
C ARG A 91 -14.26 -23.96 -21.60
N ALA A 92 -14.69 -25.20 -21.60
CA ALA A 92 -15.81 -25.67 -22.41
C ALA A 92 -17.11 -24.91 -22.06
N LEU A 93 -17.37 -24.69 -20.78
CA LEU A 93 -18.54 -23.97 -20.29
C LEU A 93 -18.58 -22.52 -20.77
N VAL A 94 -17.43 -21.80 -20.73
CA VAL A 94 -17.31 -20.42 -21.24
C VAL A 94 -17.70 -20.38 -22.71
N ILE A 95 -17.11 -21.25 -23.54
CA ILE A 95 -17.31 -21.30 -24.99
C ILE A 95 -18.75 -21.68 -25.33
N ALA A 96 -19.29 -22.71 -24.67
CA ALA A 96 -20.64 -23.15 -24.89
C ALA A 96 -21.67 -22.07 -24.54
N GLY A 97 -21.50 -21.39 -23.41
CA GLY A 97 -22.40 -20.34 -23.01
C GLY A 97 -22.34 -19.13 -23.93
N ALA A 98 -21.15 -18.70 -24.37
CA ALA A 98 -21.00 -17.62 -25.33
C ALA A 98 -21.75 -17.90 -26.65
N GLY A 99 -21.61 -19.10 -27.19
CA GLY A 99 -22.26 -19.51 -28.45
C GLY A 99 -23.77 -19.73 -28.30
N CYS A 100 -24.25 -20.18 -27.12
CA CYS A 100 -25.66 -20.49 -26.90
C CYS A 100 -26.51 -19.27 -26.52
N HIS A 101 -25.93 -18.19 -25.97
CA HIS A 101 -26.68 -16.97 -25.73
C HIS A 101 -27.00 -16.25 -27.05
N THR A 102 -28.28 -16.05 -27.34
CA THR A 102 -28.74 -15.42 -28.59
C THR A 102 -28.76 -13.91 -28.52
N GLY A 103 -28.92 -13.32 -27.33
CA GLY A 103 -28.88 -11.86 -27.12
C GLY A 103 -27.49 -11.37 -26.77
N ALA A 104 -27.01 -10.29 -27.38
CA ALA A 104 -25.68 -9.71 -27.16
C ALA A 104 -25.43 -9.34 -25.69
N ALA A 105 -26.41 -8.72 -25.03
CA ALA A 105 -26.29 -8.38 -23.62
C ALA A 105 -26.07 -9.60 -22.72
N ALA A 106 -26.81 -10.70 -22.98
CA ALA A 106 -26.66 -11.95 -22.21
C ALA A 106 -25.33 -12.65 -22.49
N ALA A 107 -24.85 -12.63 -23.74
CA ALA A 107 -23.55 -13.16 -24.11
C ALA A 107 -22.40 -12.37 -23.45
N ALA A 108 -22.46 -11.03 -23.50
CA ALA A 108 -21.49 -10.18 -22.84
C ALA A 108 -21.49 -10.36 -21.31
N GLN A 109 -22.66 -10.48 -20.70
CA GLN A 109 -22.78 -10.78 -19.27
C GLN A 109 -22.16 -12.14 -18.91
N TRP A 110 -22.36 -13.15 -19.74
CA TRP A 110 -21.79 -14.46 -19.56
C TRP A 110 -20.25 -14.42 -19.63
N LEU A 111 -19.70 -13.79 -20.66
CA LEU A 111 -18.24 -13.68 -20.88
C LEU A 111 -17.53 -12.85 -19.81
N ALA A 112 -18.21 -11.87 -19.23
CA ALA A 112 -17.64 -11.01 -18.19
C ALA A 112 -17.80 -11.57 -16.77
N HIS A 113 -18.34 -12.78 -16.61
CA HIS A 113 -18.57 -13.33 -15.27
C HIS A 113 -17.28 -13.77 -14.60
N ASP A 114 -17.10 -13.44 -13.33
CA ASP A 114 -15.86 -13.68 -12.59
C ASP A 114 -15.52 -15.18 -12.44
N ASP A 115 -16.53 -16.05 -12.41
CA ASP A 115 -16.36 -17.51 -12.36
C ASP A 115 -15.79 -18.11 -13.66
N LEU A 116 -15.74 -17.34 -14.75
CA LEU A 116 -15.43 -17.78 -16.10
C LEU A 116 -14.20 -17.05 -16.65
N VAL A 117 -13.03 -17.28 -16.05
CA VAL A 117 -11.78 -16.63 -16.46
C VAL A 117 -11.19 -17.31 -17.69
N LEU A 118 -10.92 -16.52 -18.74
CA LEU A 118 -10.16 -16.93 -19.92
C LEU A 118 -8.67 -16.80 -19.63
N VAL A 119 -7.92 -17.87 -19.80
CA VAL A 119 -6.50 -17.90 -19.41
C VAL A 119 -5.56 -18.10 -20.61
N GLU A 120 -6.02 -18.69 -21.72
CA GLU A 120 -5.15 -19.08 -22.84
C GLU A 120 -5.56 -18.44 -24.17
N PRO A 121 -4.58 -18.10 -25.02
CA PRO A 121 -4.83 -17.54 -26.36
C PRO A 121 -5.75 -18.41 -27.22
N PHE A 122 -5.63 -19.73 -27.10
CA PHE A 122 -6.41 -20.66 -27.86
C PHE A 122 -7.91 -20.61 -27.49
N ASP A 123 -8.25 -20.29 -26.26
CA ASP A 123 -9.64 -20.16 -25.82
C ASP A 123 -10.32 -18.96 -26.48
N VAL A 124 -9.59 -17.85 -26.62
CA VAL A 124 -10.08 -16.66 -27.34
C VAL A 124 -10.34 -16.98 -28.80
N HIS A 125 -9.47 -17.76 -29.45
CA HIS A 125 -9.68 -18.20 -30.83
C HIS A 125 -10.97 -19.02 -30.97
N LEU A 126 -11.19 -19.99 -30.09
CA LEU A 126 -12.41 -20.82 -30.10
C LEU A 126 -13.68 -20.00 -29.85
N LEU A 127 -13.60 -19.03 -28.92
CA LEU A 127 -14.69 -18.08 -28.67
C LEU A 127 -15.03 -17.24 -29.89
N LEU A 128 -14.02 -16.65 -30.51
CA LEU A 128 -14.20 -15.85 -31.72
C LEU A 128 -14.78 -16.70 -32.85
N THR A 129 -14.34 -17.95 -33.00
CA THR A 129 -14.87 -18.89 -33.98
C THR A 129 -16.35 -19.19 -33.76
N VAL A 130 -16.76 -19.37 -32.50
CA VAL A 130 -18.16 -19.62 -32.13
C VAL A 130 -19.04 -18.37 -32.36
N LEU A 131 -18.46 -17.20 -32.24
CA LEU A 131 -19.19 -15.93 -32.39
C LEU A 131 -19.17 -15.37 -33.83
N ALA A 132 -18.28 -15.84 -34.69
CA ALA A 132 -18.04 -15.29 -36.02
C ALA A 132 -19.24 -15.41 -36.98
N ASP A 133 -20.20 -16.28 -36.69
CA ASP A 133 -21.43 -16.44 -37.47
C ASP A 133 -22.51 -15.39 -37.10
N ARG A 134 -22.26 -14.56 -36.08
CA ARG A 134 -23.20 -13.53 -35.64
C ARG A 134 -23.11 -12.26 -36.50
N PRO A 135 -24.23 -11.53 -36.66
CA PRO A 135 -24.22 -10.27 -37.41
C PRO A 135 -23.29 -9.23 -36.79
N ALA A 136 -22.61 -8.41 -37.62
CA ALA A 136 -21.70 -7.37 -37.16
C ALA A 136 -22.28 -6.42 -36.08
N PRO A 137 -23.55 -5.96 -36.15
CA PRO A 137 -24.14 -5.15 -35.08
C PRO A 137 -24.25 -5.89 -33.76
N TRP A 138 -24.49 -7.20 -33.76
CA TRP A 138 -24.52 -8.02 -32.55
C TRP A 138 -23.13 -8.17 -31.94
N LEU A 139 -22.10 -8.42 -32.78
CA LEU A 139 -20.69 -8.50 -32.34
C LEU A 139 -20.24 -7.15 -31.74
N GLY A 140 -20.59 -6.04 -32.38
CA GLY A 140 -20.31 -4.69 -31.88
C GLY A 140 -20.96 -4.40 -30.52
N ASP A 141 -22.24 -4.78 -30.32
CA ASP A 141 -22.88 -4.63 -29.02
C ASP A 141 -22.20 -5.46 -27.92
N VAL A 142 -21.78 -6.69 -28.23
CA VAL A 142 -21.00 -7.51 -27.29
C VAL A 142 -19.65 -6.84 -26.98
N ALA A 143 -18.93 -6.35 -28.00
CA ALA A 143 -17.64 -5.70 -27.84
C ALA A 143 -17.73 -4.48 -26.92
N HIS A 144 -18.68 -3.58 -27.16
CA HIS A 144 -18.87 -2.39 -26.32
C HIS A 144 -19.25 -2.75 -24.88
N ARG A 145 -20.14 -3.71 -24.66
CA ARG A 145 -20.53 -4.17 -23.30
C ARG A 145 -19.37 -4.85 -22.57
N LEU A 146 -18.44 -5.52 -23.26
CA LEU A 146 -17.26 -6.08 -22.67
C LEU A 146 -16.24 -4.97 -22.36
N ALA A 147 -16.04 -4.00 -23.26
CA ALA A 147 -15.17 -2.86 -23.04
C ALA A 147 -15.56 -2.06 -21.80
N ASP A 148 -16.86 -1.78 -21.61
CA ASP A 148 -17.40 -1.07 -20.44
C ASP A 148 -17.10 -1.76 -19.09
N ARG A 149 -16.75 -3.03 -19.13
CA ARG A 149 -16.44 -3.85 -17.94
C ARG A 149 -14.97 -4.05 -17.69
N ILE A 150 -14.10 -3.62 -18.59
CA ILE A 150 -12.64 -3.62 -18.37
C ILE A 150 -12.32 -2.50 -17.38
N ARG A 151 -11.82 -2.86 -16.21
CA ARG A 151 -11.44 -1.89 -15.18
C ARG A 151 -9.98 -1.49 -15.33
N PRO A 152 -9.59 -0.27 -14.95
CA PRO A 152 -8.21 0.21 -15.01
C PRO A 152 -7.20 -0.65 -14.22
N ASP A 153 -7.65 -1.29 -13.15
CA ASP A 153 -6.87 -2.15 -12.27
C ASP A 153 -6.87 -3.64 -12.65
N ASP A 154 -7.63 -4.03 -13.68
CA ASP A 154 -7.70 -5.41 -14.20
C ASP A 154 -6.41 -5.84 -14.92
N THR A 155 -5.32 -5.96 -14.16
CA THR A 155 -4.00 -6.32 -14.71
C THR A 155 -3.92 -7.77 -15.20
N TRP A 156 -4.83 -8.64 -14.76
CA TRP A 156 -4.80 -10.08 -15.01
C TRP A 156 -5.78 -10.54 -16.11
N ARG A 157 -6.67 -9.69 -16.60
CA ARG A 157 -7.71 -10.04 -17.58
C ARG A 157 -7.34 -9.70 -19.02
N TRP A 158 -6.11 -9.96 -19.43
CA TRP A 158 -5.61 -9.74 -20.79
C TRP A 158 -6.49 -10.37 -21.88
N ALA A 159 -7.03 -11.56 -21.60
CA ALA A 159 -7.87 -12.28 -22.55
C ALA A 159 -9.18 -11.53 -22.84
N HIS A 160 -9.73 -10.82 -21.86
CA HIS A 160 -10.96 -10.02 -22.08
C HIS A 160 -10.69 -8.82 -22.99
N TYR A 161 -9.57 -8.12 -22.79
CA TYR A 161 -9.19 -7.04 -23.70
C TYR A 161 -8.98 -7.58 -25.12
N THR A 162 -8.19 -8.63 -25.29
CA THR A 162 -7.90 -9.22 -26.60
C THR A 162 -9.16 -9.71 -27.29
N LEU A 163 -10.07 -10.39 -26.57
CA LEU A 163 -11.36 -10.78 -27.10
C LEU A 163 -12.16 -9.56 -27.59
N THR A 164 -12.24 -8.52 -26.76
CA THR A 164 -12.97 -7.27 -27.09
C THR A 164 -12.39 -6.59 -28.30
N GLU A 165 -11.07 -6.43 -28.35
CA GLU A 165 -10.34 -5.85 -29.48
C GLU A 165 -10.63 -6.60 -30.78
N ARG A 166 -10.58 -7.92 -30.77
CA ARG A 166 -10.87 -8.75 -31.96
C ARG A 166 -12.34 -8.66 -32.38
N LEU A 167 -13.27 -8.57 -31.43
CA LEU A 167 -14.69 -8.35 -31.74
C LEU A 167 -14.94 -6.99 -32.37
N VAL A 168 -14.26 -5.92 -31.92
CA VAL A 168 -14.32 -4.60 -32.56
C VAL A 168 -13.85 -4.67 -34.00
N LEU A 169 -12.73 -5.34 -34.26
CA LEU A 169 -12.18 -5.52 -35.62
C LEU A 169 -13.11 -6.35 -36.52
N LEU A 170 -13.68 -7.44 -36.00
CA LEU A 170 -14.62 -8.29 -36.75
C LEU A 170 -15.94 -7.58 -37.04
N ALA A 171 -16.41 -6.77 -36.11
CA ALA A 171 -17.65 -6.03 -36.27
C ALA A 171 -17.50 -4.77 -37.13
N GLY A 172 -16.30 -4.23 -37.29
CA GLY A 172 -16.06 -2.93 -37.92
C GLY A 172 -16.79 -1.79 -37.21
N CYS A 173 -17.00 -1.91 -35.87
CA CYS A 173 -17.74 -0.93 -35.08
C CYS A 173 -16.82 0.17 -34.55
N PRO A 174 -17.37 1.31 -34.05
CA PRO A 174 -16.56 2.34 -33.40
C PRO A 174 -15.67 1.77 -32.30
N VAL A 175 -14.47 2.34 -32.14
CA VAL A 175 -13.53 1.92 -31.11
C VAL A 175 -14.03 2.34 -29.73
N PRO A 176 -14.13 1.43 -28.75
CA PRO A 176 -14.41 1.81 -27.36
C PRO A 176 -13.32 2.70 -26.78
N ASP A 177 -13.71 3.73 -26.03
CA ASP A 177 -12.81 4.75 -25.49
C ASP A 177 -12.80 4.82 -23.95
N GLY A 178 -13.40 3.84 -23.28
CA GLY A 178 -13.40 3.74 -21.82
C GLY A 178 -12.00 3.61 -21.24
N ASP A 179 -11.77 4.16 -20.05
CA ASP A 179 -10.45 4.23 -19.40
C ASP A 179 -9.76 2.86 -19.26
N GLY A 180 -10.49 1.82 -18.87
CA GLY A 180 -9.97 0.46 -18.79
C GLY A 180 -9.50 -0.09 -20.12
N PHE A 181 -10.26 0.18 -21.19
CA PHE A 181 -9.93 -0.26 -22.54
C PHE A 181 -8.68 0.47 -23.07
N VAL A 182 -8.57 1.79 -22.85
CA VAL A 182 -7.38 2.59 -23.23
C VAL A 182 -6.14 2.08 -22.53
N LEU A 183 -6.20 1.85 -21.22
CA LEU A 183 -5.05 1.32 -20.45
C LEU A 183 -4.65 -0.07 -20.93
N ALA A 184 -5.60 -0.92 -21.20
CA ALA A 184 -5.32 -2.26 -21.72
C ALA A 184 -4.70 -2.20 -23.11
N TRP A 185 -5.15 -1.28 -23.99
CA TRP A 185 -4.56 -1.03 -25.32
C TRP A 185 -3.10 -0.58 -25.19
N VAL A 186 -2.80 0.40 -24.33
CA VAL A 186 -1.43 0.88 -24.09
C VAL A 186 -0.53 -0.25 -23.64
N ARG A 187 -0.99 -1.06 -22.67
CA ARG A 187 -0.23 -2.20 -22.13
C ARG A 187 0.03 -3.27 -23.19
N GLU A 188 -1.00 -3.64 -23.95
CA GLU A 188 -0.87 -4.71 -24.95
C GLU A 188 0.16 -4.33 -26.04
N ARG A 189 0.23 -3.07 -26.43
CA ARG A 189 1.22 -2.60 -27.42
C ARG A 189 2.66 -2.63 -26.90
N MET A 190 2.86 -2.71 -25.58
CA MET A 190 4.20 -2.84 -25.00
C MET A 190 4.76 -4.28 -25.09
N PHE A 191 3.89 -5.28 -25.25
CA PHE A 191 4.28 -6.70 -25.24
C PHE A 191 3.99 -7.38 -26.58
N PRO A 192 4.77 -7.08 -27.65
CA PRO A 192 4.49 -7.57 -28.99
C PRO A 192 4.50 -9.10 -29.10
N GLU A 193 5.31 -9.79 -28.31
CA GLU A 193 5.40 -11.23 -28.31
C GLU A 193 4.10 -11.89 -27.84
N ARG A 194 3.38 -11.26 -26.91
CA ARG A 194 2.05 -11.73 -26.48
C ARG A 194 1.02 -11.57 -27.58
N SER A 195 1.01 -10.44 -28.28
CA SER A 195 0.06 -10.19 -29.37
C SER A 195 0.14 -11.25 -30.47
N LEU A 196 1.33 -11.80 -30.74
CA LEU A 196 1.54 -12.86 -31.75
C LEU A 196 1.00 -14.24 -31.34
N LEU A 197 0.86 -14.47 -30.05
CA LEU A 197 0.28 -15.71 -29.50
C LEU A 197 -1.26 -15.70 -29.53
N TRP A 198 -1.88 -14.57 -29.79
CA TRP A 198 -3.33 -14.43 -29.82
C TRP A 198 -3.89 -14.52 -31.25
N PRO A 199 -5.16 -14.92 -31.41
CA PRO A 199 -5.77 -14.94 -32.73
C PRO A 199 -5.80 -13.55 -33.37
N GLY A 200 -5.54 -13.47 -34.66
CA GLY A 200 -5.58 -12.23 -35.43
C GLY A 200 -6.91 -12.04 -36.16
N VAL A 201 -7.11 -10.82 -36.66
CA VAL A 201 -8.16 -10.49 -37.63
C VAL A 201 -7.50 -9.75 -38.79
N VAL A 202 -7.58 -10.30 -39.98
CA VAL A 202 -7.01 -9.73 -41.22
C VAL A 202 -8.15 -9.66 -42.23
N ASP A 203 -8.36 -8.47 -42.80
CA ASP A 203 -9.45 -8.21 -43.77
C ASP A 203 -10.82 -8.72 -43.32
N GLY A 204 -11.10 -8.58 -41.99
CA GLY A 204 -12.35 -9.05 -41.40
C GLY A 204 -12.45 -10.57 -41.21
N ALA A 205 -11.41 -11.33 -41.50
CA ALA A 205 -11.34 -12.77 -41.31
C ALA A 205 -10.46 -13.14 -40.10
N LEU A 206 -10.94 -14.11 -39.31
CA LEU A 206 -10.21 -14.63 -38.15
C LEU A 206 -9.03 -15.50 -38.56
N THR A 207 -7.85 -15.23 -38.01
CA THR A 207 -6.64 -16.04 -38.18
C THR A 207 -6.28 -16.76 -36.87
N PRO A 208 -5.81 -18.02 -36.91
CA PRO A 208 -5.45 -18.76 -35.72
C PRO A 208 -4.21 -18.15 -35.02
N PRO A 209 -4.07 -18.34 -33.70
CA PRO A 209 -2.89 -17.94 -32.95
C PRO A 209 -1.65 -18.72 -33.41
N LEU A 210 -0.48 -18.09 -33.34
CA LEU A 210 0.78 -18.79 -33.59
C LEU A 210 1.09 -19.77 -32.44
N PRO A 211 1.60 -20.96 -32.74
CA PRO A 211 1.91 -21.96 -31.71
C PRO A 211 3.09 -21.54 -30.80
N SER A 212 3.96 -20.66 -31.26
CA SER A 212 5.08 -20.09 -30.50
C SER A 212 5.54 -18.76 -31.10
N ALA A 213 5.91 -17.81 -30.26
CA ALA A 213 6.52 -16.54 -30.67
C ALA A 213 8.06 -16.60 -30.78
N VAL A 214 8.68 -17.74 -30.48
CA VAL A 214 10.13 -17.91 -30.52
C VAL A 214 10.65 -17.74 -31.96
N GLY A 215 11.53 -16.73 -32.14
CA GLY A 215 12.12 -16.41 -33.46
C GLY A 215 11.30 -15.50 -34.36
N VAL A 216 10.10 -15.07 -33.94
CA VAL A 216 9.31 -14.08 -34.68
C VAL A 216 9.81 -12.69 -34.29
N ARG A 217 10.35 -11.93 -35.27
CA ARG A 217 10.68 -10.51 -35.08
C ARG A 217 9.40 -9.68 -35.16
N SER A 218 8.94 -9.17 -34.01
CA SER A 218 7.96 -8.10 -34.02
C SER A 218 8.67 -6.78 -34.32
N GLY A 219 8.09 -5.95 -35.19
CA GLY A 219 8.61 -4.62 -35.47
C GLY A 219 8.66 -3.73 -34.20
N THR A 220 9.32 -2.59 -34.29
CA THR A 220 9.36 -1.58 -33.22
C THR A 220 7.94 -1.12 -32.83
N LEU A 221 7.79 -0.49 -31.67
CA LEU A 221 6.50 0.07 -31.25
C LEU A 221 5.97 1.10 -32.28
N VAL A 222 6.87 1.92 -32.82
CA VAL A 222 6.54 2.88 -33.89
C VAL A 222 5.91 2.19 -35.11
N GLU A 223 6.56 1.12 -35.61
CA GLU A 223 6.05 0.38 -36.77
C GLU A 223 4.67 -0.21 -36.53
N ARG A 224 4.43 -0.73 -35.33
CA ARG A 224 3.11 -1.28 -34.95
C ARG A 224 2.04 -0.19 -34.84
N LEU A 225 2.36 0.93 -34.19
CA LEU A 225 1.41 2.04 -34.02
C LEU A 225 1.08 2.73 -35.33
N ARG A 226 2.02 2.77 -36.31
CA ARG A 226 1.79 3.35 -37.63
C ARG A 226 0.61 2.72 -38.37
N SER A 227 0.41 1.43 -38.18
CA SER A 227 -0.69 0.65 -38.76
C SER A 227 -1.80 0.28 -37.76
N ASP A 228 -1.75 0.80 -36.56
CA ASP A 228 -2.75 0.48 -35.54
C ASP A 228 -4.10 1.14 -35.83
N PRO A 229 -5.18 0.38 -36.05
CA PRO A 229 -6.50 0.93 -36.37
C PRO A 229 -7.15 1.69 -35.20
N PHE A 230 -6.65 1.54 -33.97
CA PHE A 230 -7.16 2.23 -32.80
C PHE A 230 -6.44 3.54 -32.49
N LEU A 231 -5.28 3.80 -33.11
CA LEU A 231 -4.42 4.94 -32.78
C LEU A 231 -5.18 6.28 -32.85
N ASP A 232 -5.90 6.53 -33.95
CA ASP A 232 -6.57 7.81 -34.14
C ASP A 232 -7.67 8.09 -33.14
N ALA A 233 -8.39 7.03 -32.72
CA ALA A 233 -9.45 7.14 -31.72
C ALA A 233 -8.90 7.27 -30.30
N LEU A 234 -7.81 6.57 -29.98
CA LEU A 234 -7.32 6.45 -28.61
C LEU A 234 -6.15 7.37 -28.26
N ALA A 235 -5.41 7.92 -29.24
CA ALA A 235 -4.30 8.83 -28.97
C ALA A 235 -4.71 10.07 -28.13
N PRO A 236 -5.85 10.73 -28.37
CA PRO A 236 -6.29 11.85 -27.52
C PRO A 236 -6.55 11.42 -26.08
N ARG A 237 -7.07 10.21 -25.86
CA ARG A 237 -7.42 9.66 -24.56
C ARG A 237 -6.18 9.38 -23.69
N LEU A 238 -4.99 9.25 -24.28
CA LEU A 238 -3.75 9.01 -23.52
C LEU A 238 -3.48 10.08 -22.44
N PHE A 239 -3.93 11.31 -22.68
CA PHE A 239 -3.74 12.42 -21.74
C PHE A 239 -4.88 12.56 -20.71
N GLU A 240 -5.98 11.88 -20.91
CA GLU A 240 -7.16 11.97 -20.06
C GLU A 240 -7.21 10.83 -19.03
N VAL A 241 -6.74 9.65 -19.40
CA VAL A 241 -6.84 8.42 -18.59
C VAL A 241 -5.72 8.34 -17.55
N ASP A 242 -6.10 8.09 -16.30
CA ASP A 242 -5.15 7.87 -15.21
C ASP A 242 -4.45 6.51 -15.36
N GLY A 243 -3.15 6.47 -15.03
CA GLY A 243 -2.33 5.28 -15.16
C GLY A 243 -1.53 5.17 -16.46
N VAL A 244 -1.92 5.90 -17.52
CA VAL A 244 -1.21 5.90 -18.80
C VAL A 244 0.21 6.43 -18.66
N GLY A 245 0.40 7.52 -17.92
CA GLY A 245 1.72 8.13 -17.75
C GLY A 245 2.77 7.18 -17.17
N ALA A 246 2.38 6.29 -16.26
CA ALA A 246 3.28 5.28 -15.71
C ALA A 246 3.76 4.26 -16.77
N LEU A 247 3.02 4.10 -17.85
CA LEU A 247 3.33 3.20 -18.96
C LEU A 247 4.16 3.87 -20.08
N LEU A 248 4.09 5.19 -20.21
CA LEU A 248 4.79 5.93 -21.28
C LEU A 248 6.31 5.89 -21.16
N ASP A 249 6.84 5.86 -19.93
CA ASP A 249 8.28 5.89 -19.63
C ASP A 249 8.95 4.51 -19.68
N GLY A 250 8.16 3.45 -19.93
CA GLY A 250 8.65 2.06 -19.88
C GLY A 250 9.03 1.65 -18.45
N TRP A 251 9.58 0.45 -18.30
CA TRP A 251 10.01 -0.09 -16.99
C TRP A 251 11.41 0.40 -16.57
N GLY A 252 11.81 1.60 -16.99
CA GLY A 252 12.98 2.31 -16.46
C GLY A 252 14.37 1.68 -16.71
N THR A 253 14.47 0.60 -17.47
CA THR A 253 15.69 -0.21 -17.57
C THR A 253 16.41 -0.15 -18.91
N VAL A 254 15.81 0.44 -19.95
CA VAL A 254 16.44 0.51 -21.28
C VAL A 254 16.38 1.96 -21.79
N PRO A 255 17.52 2.58 -22.17
CA PRO A 255 17.51 3.85 -22.88
C PRO A 255 16.75 3.70 -24.20
N ASP A 256 15.80 4.58 -24.46
CA ASP A 256 15.01 4.61 -25.69
C ASP A 256 15.88 5.05 -26.88
N ARG A 257 16.58 4.09 -27.50
CA ARG A 257 17.43 4.37 -28.66
C ARG A 257 16.75 4.12 -29.99
N ASP A 258 15.64 3.38 -30.02
CA ASP A 258 15.06 2.87 -31.27
C ASP A 258 13.51 3.00 -31.36
N GLY A 259 12.89 3.92 -30.63
CA GLY A 259 11.42 4.08 -30.63
C GLY A 259 10.70 2.87 -30.03
N SER A 260 11.33 2.23 -29.05
CA SER A 260 10.77 1.09 -28.31
C SER A 260 9.86 1.50 -27.16
N SER A 261 9.97 2.76 -26.69
CA SER A 261 9.07 3.35 -25.69
C SER A 261 7.88 4.06 -26.33
N TRP A 262 6.81 4.23 -25.56
CA TRP A 262 5.67 5.03 -26.01
C TRP A 262 6.06 6.49 -26.28
N SER A 263 6.89 7.10 -25.44
CA SER A 263 7.35 8.48 -25.64
C SER A 263 8.12 8.65 -26.95
N GLY A 264 9.04 7.72 -27.25
CA GLY A 264 9.79 7.72 -28.51
C GLY A 264 8.87 7.46 -29.72
N ALA A 265 7.95 6.52 -29.61
CA ALA A 265 7.01 6.18 -30.68
C ALA A 265 6.07 7.34 -31.02
N LEU A 266 5.47 7.99 -30.02
CA LEU A 266 4.60 9.16 -30.24
C LEU A 266 5.37 10.34 -30.85
N THR A 267 6.63 10.55 -30.41
CA THR A 267 7.50 11.59 -30.98
C THR A 267 7.82 11.32 -32.47
N ALA A 268 8.14 10.06 -32.79
CA ALA A 268 8.41 9.68 -34.21
C ALA A 268 7.17 9.85 -35.09
N LEU A 269 5.99 9.41 -34.61
CA LEU A 269 4.73 9.57 -35.33
C LEU A 269 4.32 11.04 -35.51
N ALA A 270 4.64 11.91 -34.55
CA ALA A 270 4.47 13.36 -34.71
C ALA A 270 5.41 13.95 -35.74
N ALA A 271 6.69 13.53 -35.78
CA ALA A 271 7.66 13.95 -36.78
C ALA A 271 7.28 13.49 -38.20
N GLU A 272 6.62 12.34 -38.32
CA GLU A 272 6.07 11.82 -39.59
C GLU A 272 4.76 12.52 -40.02
N GLY A 273 4.18 13.38 -39.18
CA GLY A 273 2.88 14.01 -39.42
C GLY A 273 1.67 13.07 -39.27
N ARG A 274 1.87 11.87 -38.71
CA ARG A 274 0.81 10.88 -38.41
C ARG A 274 -0.04 11.29 -37.20
N LEU A 275 0.57 11.99 -36.23
CA LEU A 275 -0.08 12.59 -35.08
C LEU A 275 0.16 14.09 -35.06
N ASP A 276 -0.84 14.84 -34.55
CA ASP A 276 -0.70 16.30 -34.38
C ASP A 276 0.26 16.63 -33.23
N ARG A 277 1.41 17.21 -33.59
CA ARG A 277 2.45 17.62 -32.64
C ARG A 277 1.93 18.64 -31.61
N ALA A 278 1.10 19.61 -32.06
CA ALA A 278 0.57 20.64 -31.17
C ALA A 278 -0.39 20.02 -30.13
N ALA A 279 -1.24 19.10 -30.58
CA ALA A 279 -2.13 18.35 -29.70
C ALA A 279 -1.36 17.50 -28.65
N LEU A 280 -0.24 16.87 -29.05
CA LEU A 280 0.60 16.11 -28.08
C LEU A 280 1.25 17.04 -27.04
N LEU A 281 1.75 18.21 -27.44
CA LEU A 281 2.32 19.21 -26.54
C LEU A 281 1.27 19.73 -25.55
N ASP A 282 0.10 20.10 -26.05
CA ASP A 282 -1.01 20.61 -25.24
C ASP A 282 -1.53 19.53 -24.29
N GLY A 283 -1.63 18.29 -24.75
CA GLY A 283 -2.00 17.13 -23.94
C GLY A 283 -1.02 16.87 -22.81
N CYS A 284 0.30 16.88 -23.08
CA CYS A 284 1.34 16.73 -22.08
C CYS A 284 1.23 17.83 -21.00
N LEU A 285 1.17 19.09 -21.41
CA LEU A 285 1.12 20.22 -20.49
C LEU A 285 -0.18 20.24 -19.67
N SER A 286 -1.32 19.94 -20.31
CA SER A 286 -2.61 19.81 -19.63
C SER A 286 -2.58 18.72 -18.58
N ARG A 287 -1.98 17.57 -18.91
CA ARG A 287 -1.86 16.46 -17.96
C ARG A 287 -0.93 16.77 -16.79
N LEU A 288 0.19 17.44 -17.06
CA LEU A 288 1.12 17.91 -16.01
C LEU A 288 0.45 18.96 -15.10
N LEU A 289 -0.43 19.80 -15.64
CA LEU A 289 -1.19 20.80 -14.89
C LEU A 289 -2.30 20.16 -14.06
N ARG A 290 -2.99 19.16 -14.56
CA ARG A 290 -4.00 18.39 -13.82
C ARG A 290 -3.41 17.71 -12.59
N GLY A 291 -2.11 17.41 -12.60
CA GLY A 291 -1.44 16.72 -11.52
C GLY A 291 -1.67 15.19 -11.54
N GLY A 292 -1.33 14.54 -10.43
CA GLY A 292 -1.43 13.09 -10.30
C GLY A 292 -0.22 12.49 -9.57
N ARG A 293 -0.11 11.16 -9.64
CA ARG A 293 1.00 10.45 -8.99
C ARG A 293 2.35 10.79 -9.66
N PRO A 294 3.45 10.92 -8.89
CA PRO A 294 4.77 11.26 -9.47
C PRO A 294 5.24 10.30 -10.57
N THR A 295 4.86 9.03 -10.51
CA THR A 295 5.16 8.03 -11.54
C THR A 295 4.46 8.31 -12.85
N GLU A 296 3.23 8.78 -12.82
CA GLU A 296 2.46 9.16 -14.01
C GLU A 296 3.02 10.42 -14.66
N LEU A 297 3.27 11.44 -13.83
CA LEU A 297 3.78 12.72 -14.33
C LEU A 297 5.18 12.59 -14.97
N ARG A 298 5.99 11.63 -14.51
CA ARG A 298 7.28 11.33 -15.14
C ARG A 298 7.16 10.91 -16.61
N GLY A 299 6.19 10.07 -16.94
CA GLY A 299 6.00 9.63 -18.33
C GLY A 299 5.60 10.76 -19.26
N PHE A 300 4.67 11.63 -18.82
CA PHE A 300 4.31 12.79 -19.62
C PHE A 300 5.43 13.83 -19.70
N LEU A 301 6.22 13.97 -18.65
CA LEU A 301 7.42 14.81 -18.65
C LEU A 301 8.50 14.25 -19.61
N ALA A 302 8.64 12.92 -19.66
CA ALA A 302 9.55 12.25 -20.60
C ALA A 302 9.09 12.46 -22.06
N LEU A 303 7.79 12.32 -22.33
CA LEU A 303 7.21 12.59 -23.64
C LEU A 303 7.40 14.06 -24.06
N LEU A 304 7.12 15.01 -23.16
CA LEU A 304 7.33 16.44 -23.44
C LEU A 304 8.80 16.73 -23.77
N LYS A 305 9.74 16.13 -23.05
CA LYS A 305 11.18 16.27 -23.34
C LYS A 305 11.58 15.59 -24.64
N ALA A 306 11.01 14.44 -24.98
CA ALA A 306 11.27 13.74 -26.23
C ALA A 306 10.74 14.51 -27.44
N LEU A 307 9.62 15.19 -27.29
CA LEU A 307 9.07 16.10 -28.32
C LEU A 307 9.97 17.30 -28.56
N ASP A 308 10.84 17.66 -27.62
CA ASP A 308 11.80 18.77 -27.69
C ASP A 308 11.16 20.08 -28.26
N PRO A 309 10.24 20.71 -27.48
CA PRO A 309 9.53 21.89 -27.94
C PRO A 309 10.47 23.07 -28.16
N THR A 310 10.22 23.81 -29.23
CA THR A 310 10.97 25.05 -29.55
C THR A 310 10.62 26.18 -28.59
N ASP A 311 11.45 27.21 -28.54
CA ASP A 311 11.18 28.41 -27.72
C ASP A 311 9.89 29.14 -28.17
N ASP A 312 9.51 29.06 -29.44
CA ASP A 312 8.24 29.58 -29.95
C ASP A 312 7.05 28.77 -29.41
N GLU A 313 7.16 27.45 -29.41
CA GLU A 313 6.12 26.56 -28.82
C GLU A 313 5.96 26.79 -27.33
N TYR A 314 7.06 27.05 -26.60
CA TYR A 314 7.01 27.38 -25.15
C TYR A 314 6.44 28.80 -24.93
N ALA A 315 6.85 29.79 -25.72
CA ALA A 315 6.34 31.16 -25.62
C ALA A 315 4.82 31.23 -25.85
N ALA A 316 4.29 30.47 -26.81
CA ALA A 316 2.84 30.35 -27.02
C ALA A 316 2.09 29.74 -25.80
N ARG A 317 2.81 29.10 -24.87
CA ARG A 317 2.27 28.39 -23.71
C ARG A 317 2.72 28.96 -22.36
N THR A 318 3.23 30.22 -22.36
CA THR A 318 3.73 30.88 -21.12
C THR A 318 2.76 30.80 -19.95
N THR A 319 1.48 31.07 -20.16
CA THR A 319 0.45 31.00 -19.12
C THR A 319 0.33 29.59 -18.51
N VAL A 320 0.47 28.53 -19.29
CA VAL A 320 0.43 27.16 -18.80
C VAL A 320 1.68 26.86 -17.97
N LEU A 321 2.86 27.30 -18.41
CA LEU A 321 4.12 27.17 -17.67
C LEU A 321 4.06 27.88 -16.31
N LEU A 322 3.49 29.09 -16.23
CA LEU A 322 3.28 29.79 -14.97
C LEU A 322 2.38 29.01 -14.02
N ARG A 323 1.30 28.43 -14.52
CA ARG A 323 0.36 27.61 -13.72
C ARG A 323 0.95 26.29 -13.22
N LEU A 324 2.04 25.81 -13.80
CA LEU A 324 2.76 24.63 -13.30
C LEU A 324 3.66 24.93 -12.10
N LEU A 325 3.98 26.20 -11.82
CA LEU A 325 4.94 26.55 -10.76
C LEU A 325 4.43 26.31 -9.34
N PRO A 326 3.15 26.58 -8.97
CA PRO A 326 2.70 26.48 -7.57
C PRO A 326 2.74 25.02 -7.04
N ASP A 327 2.04 24.12 -7.68
CA ASP A 327 1.66 22.83 -7.10
C ASP A 327 2.25 21.62 -7.82
N ALA A 328 2.85 21.80 -9.00
CA ALA A 328 3.44 20.67 -9.71
C ALA A 328 4.65 20.10 -8.96
N PRO A 329 4.92 18.79 -9.07
CA PRO A 329 6.12 18.17 -8.51
C PRO A 329 7.39 18.93 -8.93
N SER A 330 8.40 18.92 -8.05
CA SER A 330 9.62 19.73 -8.23
C SER A 330 10.32 19.54 -9.59
N THR A 331 10.22 18.35 -10.18
CA THR A 331 10.79 18.07 -11.52
C THR A 331 10.04 18.79 -12.63
N VAL A 332 8.71 18.89 -12.54
CA VAL A 332 7.86 19.60 -13.51
C VAL A 332 8.01 21.11 -13.32
N ALA A 333 7.94 21.58 -12.06
CA ALA A 333 8.14 22.98 -11.75
C ALA A 333 9.54 23.47 -12.14
N SER A 334 10.59 22.62 -12.02
CA SER A 334 11.96 22.95 -12.48
C SER A 334 12.01 23.13 -13.98
N LEU A 335 11.34 22.27 -14.76
CA LEU A 335 11.25 22.44 -16.22
C LEU A 335 10.54 23.77 -16.58
N ALA A 336 9.38 24.03 -15.99
CA ALA A 336 8.62 25.25 -16.25
C ALA A 336 9.46 26.50 -15.90
N GLN A 337 10.12 26.50 -14.75
CA GLN A 337 11.01 27.58 -14.31
C GLN A 337 12.19 27.77 -15.27
N GLU A 338 12.86 26.71 -15.69
CA GLU A 338 13.98 26.76 -16.63
C GLU A 338 13.56 27.35 -17.98
N ARG A 339 12.38 26.97 -18.51
CA ARG A 339 11.86 27.47 -19.78
C ARG A 339 11.42 28.93 -19.69
N LEU A 340 10.73 29.31 -18.63
CA LEU A 340 10.37 30.71 -18.38
C LEU A 340 11.62 31.60 -18.22
N ALA A 341 12.66 31.12 -17.55
CA ALA A 341 13.92 31.84 -17.40
C ALA A 341 14.67 32.00 -18.75
N ALA A 342 14.59 30.98 -19.64
CA ALA A 342 15.12 31.06 -21.01
C ALA A 342 14.36 32.12 -21.84
N LEU A 343 13.02 32.07 -21.79
CA LEU A 343 12.20 33.09 -22.49
C LEU A 343 12.45 34.52 -21.98
N ASP A 344 12.67 34.67 -20.66
CA ASP A 344 13.09 35.98 -20.11
C ASP A 344 14.48 36.41 -20.59
N ALA A 345 15.42 35.46 -20.68
CA ALA A 345 16.76 35.75 -21.21
C ALA A 345 16.73 36.24 -22.66
N ASP A 346 15.81 35.74 -23.47
CA ASP A 346 15.58 36.12 -24.85
C ASP A 346 14.68 37.38 -24.99
N GLY A 347 14.27 38.00 -23.87
CA GLY A 347 13.43 39.21 -23.88
C GLY A 347 11.97 38.97 -24.30
N ARG A 348 11.51 37.74 -24.21
CA ARG A 348 10.15 37.29 -24.57
C ARG A 348 9.20 37.13 -23.38
N LEU A 349 9.65 37.53 -22.21
CA LEU A 349 8.86 37.51 -20.97
C LEU A 349 8.84 38.92 -20.35
N ASP A 350 7.66 39.44 -20.07
CA ASP A 350 7.50 40.73 -19.40
C ASP A 350 7.82 40.61 -17.89
N VAL A 351 7.92 41.78 -17.23
CA VAL A 351 8.29 41.86 -15.82
C VAL A 351 7.17 41.35 -14.92
N GLU A 352 5.93 41.48 -15.33
CA GLU A 352 4.74 41.01 -14.59
C GLU A 352 4.76 39.48 -14.46
N HIS A 353 5.04 38.77 -15.55
CA HIS A 353 5.19 37.31 -15.51
C HIS A 353 6.41 36.85 -14.71
N LEU A 354 7.52 37.60 -14.75
CA LEU A 354 8.69 37.33 -13.90
C LEU A 354 8.32 37.43 -12.41
N VAL A 355 7.58 38.49 -12.03
CA VAL A 355 7.13 38.70 -10.65
C VAL A 355 6.15 37.60 -10.22
N GLU A 356 5.18 37.27 -11.09
CA GLU A 356 4.21 36.18 -10.83
C GLU A 356 4.92 34.83 -10.59
N ALA A 357 5.84 34.46 -11.49
CA ALA A 357 6.67 33.27 -11.32
C ALA A 357 7.47 33.28 -10.03
N SER A 358 8.01 34.45 -9.66
CA SER A 358 8.84 34.58 -8.45
C SER A 358 8.04 34.43 -7.19
N ARG A 359 6.92 35.14 -7.07
CA ARG A 359 6.00 35.02 -5.92
C ARG A 359 5.58 33.57 -5.71
N THR A 360 5.22 32.88 -6.79
CA THR A 360 4.81 31.49 -6.73
C THR A 360 5.93 30.56 -6.23
N VAL A 361 7.13 30.67 -6.80
CA VAL A 361 8.24 29.77 -6.51
C VAL A 361 8.89 30.03 -5.17
N LEU A 362 8.95 31.29 -4.70
CA LEU A 362 9.61 31.66 -3.45
C LEU A 362 8.85 31.20 -2.19
N PHE A 363 7.56 30.91 -2.31
CA PHE A 363 6.77 30.27 -1.25
C PHE A 363 6.89 28.74 -1.18
N ARG A 364 7.57 28.13 -2.15
CA ARG A 364 7.77 26.67 -2.15
C ARG A 364 8.83 26.25 -1.13
N THR A 365 8.69 25.05 -0.59
CA THR A 365 9.62 24.47 0.38
C THR A 365 10.91 23.92 -0.24
N GLU A 366 10.90 23.65 -1.57
CA GLU A 366 12.03 23.03 -2.26
C GLU A 366 13.15 24.04 -2.54
N LYS A 367 14.15 24.01 -1.69
CA LYS A 367 15.32 24.90 -1.72
C LYS A 367 16.00 25.04 -3.08
N LYS A 368 15.95 23.96 -3.91
CA LYS A 368 16.56 23.98 -5.27
C LYS A 368 15.83 24.98 -6.15
N LEU A 369 14.50 24.95 -6.16
CA LEU A 369 13.66 25.83 -6.98
C LEU A 369 13.79 27.28 -6.51
N VAL A 370 13.70 27.48 -5.19
CA VAL A 370 13.81 28.83 -4.60
C VAL A 370 15.18 29.45 -4.89
N ARG A 371 16.27 28.70 -4.77
CA ARG A 371 17.61 29.17 -5.11
C ARG A 371 17.80 29.47 -6.61
N ALA A 372 17.19 28.66 -7.46
CA ALA A 372 17.17 28.92 -8.92
C ALA A 372 16.40 30.20 -9.21
N GLN A 373 15.26 30.43 -8.55
CA GLN A 373 14.47 31.66 -8.69
C GLN A 373 15.23 32.90 -8.28
N LEU A 374 15.89 32.86 -7.14
CA LEU A 374 16.75 33.99 -6.68
C LEU A 374 17.92 34.23 -7.65
N THR A 375 18.47 33.17 -8.28
CA THR A 375 19.51 33.35 -9.31
C THR A 375 18.93 33.97 -10.57
N TRP A 376 17.77 33.57 -11.01
CA TRP A 376 17.07 34.16 -12.17
C TRP A 376 16.74 35.63 -11.91
N LEU A 377 16.18 35.99 -10.76
CA LEU A 377 15.94 37.36 -10.35
C LEU A 377 17.21 38.23 -10.36
N ASP A 378 18.33 37.72 -9.78
CA ASP A 378 19.63 38.43 -9.79
C ASP A 378 20.12 38.66 -11.23
N THR A 379 19.95 37.68 -12.11
CA THR A 379 20.36 37.80 -13.54
C THR A 379 19.48 38.80 -14.28
N ALA A 380 18.15 38.76 -14.07
CA ALA A 380 17.21 39.68 -14.68
C ALA A 380 17.50 41.14 -14.28
N ALA A 381 17.76 41.42 -13.01
CA ALA A 381 18.10 42.77 -12.50
C ALA A 381 19.47 43.26 -13.00
N ARG A 382 20.44 42.36 -13.21
CA ARG A 382 21.73 42.71 -13.81
C ARG A 382 21.60 43.09 -15.29
N ARG A 383 20.73 42.36 -16.03
CA ARG A 383 20.49 42.58 -17.46
C ARG A 383 19.73 43.89 -17.69
N ASP A 384 18.71 44.17 -16.88
CA ASP A 384 17.91 45.41 -16.98
C ASP A 384 17.69 46.02 -15.60
N ARG A 385 18.43 47.09 -15.29
CA ARG A 385 18.35 47.85 -14.03
C ARG A 385 16.97 48.46 -13.75
N LYS A 386 16.16 48.68 -14.78
CA LYS A 386 14.80 49.25 -14.62
C LYS A 386 13.89 48.25 -13.89
N ARG A 387 14.21 46.99 -13.94
CA ARG A 387 13.47 45.90 -13.23
C ARG A 387 13.89 45.76 -11.76
N ALA A 388 14.92 46.49 -11.30
CA ALA A 388 15.50 46.32 -9.95
C ALA A 388 14.46 46.44 -8.82
N GLY A 389 13.53 47.42 -8.90
CA GLY A 389 12.46 47.59 -7.92
C GLY A 389 11.56 46.33 -7.80
N ALA A 390 11.02 45.89 -8.93
CA ALA A 390 10.17 44.70 -8.97
C ALA A 390 10.91 43.43 -8.52
N VAL A 391 12.19 43.29 -8.91
CA VAL A 391 13.02 42.15 -8.52
C VAL A 391 13.31 42.09 -7.04
N VAL A 392 13.64 43.25 -6.42
CA VAL A 392 13.97 43.29 -4.99
C VAL A 392 12.73 43.01 -4.14
N LEU A 393 11.57 43.55 -4.53
CA LEU A 393 10.29 43.27 -3.86
C LEU A 393 9.92 41.77 -3.98
N ALA A 394 10.01 41.22 -5.17
CA ALA A 394 9.75 39.80 -5.36
C ALA A 394 10.73 38.92 -4.55
N ALA A 395 12.03 39.30 -4.47
CA ALA A 395 13.00 38.54 -3.69
C ALA A 395 12.72 38.56 -2.17
N ALA A 396 12.06 39.61 -1.65
CA ALA A 396 11.68 39.72 -0.27
C ALA A 396 10.66 38.65 0.19
N ASP A 397 9.87 38.08 -0.74
CA ASP A 397 8.98 36.94 -0.44
C ASP A 397 9.75 35.73 0.13
N ALA A 398 11.04 35.60 -0.18
CA ALA A 398 11.89 34.55 0.37
C ALA A 398 12.36 34.81 1.82
N PHE A 399 12.05 35.96 2.43
CA PHE A 399 12.39 36.22 3.83
C PHE A 399 11.62 35.36 4.82
N GLY A 400 10.40 34.93 4.44
CA GLY A 400 9.60 33.97 5.19
C GLY A 400 10.01 32.52 5.00
N HIS A 401 11.01 32.21 4.16
CA HIS A 401 11.42 30.83 3.89
C HIS A 401 12.10 30.21 5.12
N GLU A 402 11.81 28.96 5.42
CA GLU A 402 12.31 28.23 6.60
C GLU A 402 13.84 28.06 6.65
N ASP A 403 14.52 28.08 5.51
CA ASP A 403 15.98 27.92 5.42
C ASP A 403 16.68 29.27 5.50
N ALA A 404 17.43 29.49 6.59
CA ALA A 404 18.17 30.73 6.78
C ALA A 404 19.17 31.03 5.65
N ALA A 405 19.73 30.02 4.97
CA ALA A 405 20.63 30.25 3.84
C ALA A 405 19.89 30.74 2.58
N VAL A 406 18.60 30.44 2.45
CA VAL A 406 17.73 31.02 1.41
C VAL A 406 17.42 32.46 1.76
N GLN A 407 17.05 32.77 3.01
CA GLN A 407 16.86 34.12 3.50
C GLN A 407 18.13 34.97 3.30
N GLU A 408 19.30 34.45 3.68
CA GLU A 408 20.59 35.16 3.49
C GLU A 408 20.86 35.44 1.99
N ARG A 409 20.53 34.48 1.12
CA ARG A 409 20.69 34.66 -0.33
C ARG A 409 19.79 35.76 -0.89
N ALA A 410 18.53 35.83 -0.43
CA ALA A 410 17.58 36.86 -0.78
C ALA A 410 18.07 38.25 -0.26
N LEU A 411 18.57 38.31 0.95
CA LEU A 411 19.16 39.52 1.53
C LEU A 411 20.41 39.99 0.77
N ASN A 412 21.25 39.07 0.34
CA ASN A 412 22.42 39.36 -0.53
C ASN A 412 22.02 39.91 -1.90
N LEU A 413 20.91 39.39 -2.49
CA LEU A 413 20.37 39.93 -3.73
C LEU A 413 19.85 41.35 -3.52
N MET A 414 19.05 41.55 -2.47
CA MET A 414 18.57 42.89 -2.10
C MET A 414 19.71 43.86 -1.93
N SER A 415 20.75 43.55 -1.16
CA SER A 415 21.94 44.41 -0.93
C SER A 415 22.59 44.87 -2.25
N ARG A 416 22.64 44.03 -3.27
CA ARG A 416 23.24 44.35 -4.58
C ARG A 416 22.40 45.33 -5.40
N HIS A 417 21.09 45.20 -5.36
CA HIS A 417 20.19 45.88 -6.29
C HIS A 417 19.37 46.99 -5.65
N LEU A 418 19.34 47.10 -4.32
CA LEU A 418 18.57 48.12 -3.56
C LEU A 418 18.81 49.56 -4.03
N LYS A 419 20.07 49.90 -4.34
CA LYS A 419 20.44 51.26 -4.84
C LYS A 419 19.80 51.62 -6.20
N HIS A 420 19.30 50.64 -6.96
CA HIS A 420 18.64 50.82 -8.23
C HIS A 420 17.12 50.63 -8.15
N ALA A 421 16.61 50.26 -6.96
CA ALA A 421 15.21 49.92 -6.76
C ALA A 421 14.28 51.14 -6.50
N GLY A 422 14.87 52.30 -6.18
CA GLY A 422 14.13 53.50 -5.81
C GLY A 422 13.67 53.50 -4.32
N ASP A 423 13.32 54.67 -3.80
CA ASP A 423 12.99 54.80 -2.35
C ASP A 423 11.59 54.27 -2.04
N ALA A 424 10.69 54.23 -3.01
CA ALA A 424 9.31 53.78 -2.79
C ALA A 424 9.19 52.30 -2.27
N VAL A 425 10.16 51.42 -2.60
CA VAL A 425 10.15 50.02 -2.20
C VAL A 425 10.67 49.79 -0.78
N ARG A 426 11.32 50.77 -0.14
CA ARG A 426 11.96 50.60 1.18
C ARG A 426 10.97 50.28 2.29
N GLY A 427 9.77 50.88 2.24
CA GLY A 427 8.72 50.65 3.24
C GLY A 427 8.24 49.19 3.22
N GLU A 428 7.93 48.65 2.01
CA GLU A 428 7.50 47.28 1.84
C GLU A 428 8.60 46.27 2.24
N LEU A 429 9.86 46.58 1.97
CA LEU A 429 11.00 45.75 2.37
C LEU A 429 11.22 45.76 3.86
N ALA A 430 10.95 46.88 4.55
CA ALA A 430 11.01 46.98 6.00
C ALA A 430 9.98 46.04 6.67
N ASP A 431 8.74 46.04 6.15
CA ASP A 431 7.68 45.15 6.63
C ASP A 431 8.04 43.66 6.39
N ALA A 432 8.56 43.36 5.21
CA ALA A 432 8.98 42.01 4.87
C ALA A 432 10.16 41.52 5.74
N ALA A 433 11.06 42.41 6.17
CA ALA A 433 12.23 42.08 7.00
C ALA A 433 11.85 41.48 8.37
N ALA A 434 10.62 41.75 8.87
CA ALA A 434 10.11 41.14 10.10
C ALA A 434 10.02 39.60 10.01
N SER A 435 9.87 39.07 8.81
CA SER A 435 9.80 37.61 8.55
C SER A 435 11.16 36.91 8.55
N LEU A 436 12.27 37.63 8.60
CA LEU A 436 13.62 37.06 8.67
C LEU A 436 13.85 36.37 10.02
N SER A 437 14.70 35.36 10.00
CA SER A 437 15.20 34.76 11.24
C SER A 437 15.90 35.80 12.12
N PRO A 438 15.84 35.70 13.46
CA PRO A 438 16.43 36.65 14.38
C PRO A 438 17.89 36.97 14.06
N ALA A 439 18.67 35.98 13.62
CA ALA A 439 20.08 36.16 13.27
C ALA A 439 20.33 37.07 12.04
N LEU A 440 19.36 37.24 11.16
CA LEU A 440 19.49 38.05 9.94
C LEU A 440 18.82 39.42 10.03
N ARG A 441 17.93 39.63 11.00
CA ARG A 441 17.23 40.91 11.23
C ARG A 441 18.17 42.11 11.43
N PRO A 442 19.26 42.02 12.23
CA PRO A 442 20.18 43.14 12.40
C PRO A 442 20.79 43.59 11.09
N ARG A 443 21.19 42.64 10.24
CA ARG A 443 21.75 42.94 8.93
C ARG A 443 20.73 43.54 7.97
N ALA A 444 19.48 43.11 8.03
CA ALA A 444 18.40 43.69 7.23
C ALA A 444 18.11 45.13 7.70
N ALA A 445 18.08 45.36 9.01
CA ALA A 445 17.90 46.71 9.61
C ALA A 445 19.00 47.68 9.16
N GLU A 446 20.28 47.23 9.21
CA GLU A 446 21.41 48.02 8.70
C GLU A 446 21.27 48.37 7.21
N LEU A 447 20.90 47.40 6.37
CA LEU A 447 20.72 47.61 4.90
C LEU A 447 19.57 48.58 4.59
N LEU A 448 18.50 48.54 5.37
CA LEU A 448 17.31 49.36 5.17
C LEU A 448 17.34 50.67 5.93
N GLY A 449 18.32 50.87 6.85
CA GLY A 449 18.43 52.07 7.73
C GLY A 449 17.36 52.10 8.83
N LEU A 450 17.00 50.92 9.34
CA LEU A 450 15.99 50.75 10.40
C LEU A 450 16.66 50.62 11.78
N GLU A 451 15.97 50.98 12.85
CA GLU A 451 16.39 50.67 14.22
C GLU A 451 16.40 49.14 14.44
N PRO A 452 17.42 48.57 15.12
CA PRO A 452 17.48 47.15 15.41
C PRO A 452 16.29 46.71 16.29
N LEU A 453 15.52 45.72 15.83
CA LEU A 453 14.52 45.07 16.67
C LEU A 453 15.27 44.21 17.72
N THR A 454 15.21 44.61 18.98
CA THR A 454 15.69 43.81 20.12
C THR A 454 14.61 42.80 20.46
N ASP A 455 14.84 41.51 20.11
CA ASP A 455 14.04 40.44 20.68
C ASP A 455 14.40 40.30 22.17
N GLU A 456 13.43 40.47 23.04
CA GLU A 456 13.55 40.04 24.42
C GLU A 456 13.73 38.52 24.37
N SER A 457 14.88 38.02 24.85
CA SER A 457 15.24 36.60 24.82
C SER A 457 14.17 35.84 25.62
N ALA A 458 13.34 35.09 24.92
CA ALA A 458 12.48 34.10 25.54
C ALA A 458 13.39 33.08 26.28
N GLY A 459 13.12 32.83 27.56
CA GLY A 459 13.81 31.80 28.34
C GLY A 459 13.64 30.40 27.73
N PRO A 460 14.33 29.38 28.28
CA PRO A 460 14.18 27.99 27.79
C PRO A 460 12.72 27.58 27.73
N VAL A 461 12.34 26.96 26.63
CA VAL A 461 10.98 26.45 26.39
C VAL A 461 10.90 25.02 26.86
N GLU A 462 9.97 24.70 27.73
CA GLU A 462 9.65 23.33 28.10
C GLU A 462 8.92 22.61 26.94
N ASP A 463 9.19 21.33 26.80
CA ASP A 463 8.52 20.52 25.76
C ASP A 463 7.01 20.42 26.05
N VAL A 464 6.22 20.67 25.02
CA VAL A 464 4.76 20.46 25.02
C VAL A 464 4.47 19.11 24.40
N LEU A 465 4.15 18.13 25.24
CA LEU A 465 3.88 16.78 24.80
C LEU A 465 2.37 16.49 24.75
N PRO A 466 1.88 15.59 23.88
CA PRO A 466 0.48 15.23 23.83
C PRO A 466 0.03 14.56 25.14
N PRO A 467 -1.26 14.65 25.49
CA PRO A 467 -1.78 13.89 26.61
C PRO A 467 -1.67 12.39 26.32
N VAL A 468 -1.30 11.61 27.33
CA VAL A 468 -1.25 10.13 27.22
C VAL A 468 -2.68 9.61 27.17
N PRO A 469 -3.10 8.92 26.10
CA PRO A 469 -4.44 8.37 25.99
C PRO A 469 -4.64 7.22 27.00
N GLU A 470 -5.73 7.26 27.74
CA GLU A 470 -6.16 6.13 28.57
C GLU A 470 -6.96 5.15 27.71
N PRO A 471 -6.70 3.84 27.80
CA PRO A 471 -7.44 2.86 27.04
C PRO A 471 -8.92 2.87 27.44
N ALA A 472 -9.79 3.05 26.43
CA ALA A 472 -11.23 3.00 26.68
C ALA A 472 -11.68 1.59 27.09
N PRO A 473 -12.73 1.45 27.92
CA PRO A 473 -13.30 0.15 28.23
C PRO A 473 -13.86 -0.52 26.98
N MET A 474 -13.79 -1.83 26.94
CA MET A 474 -14.36 -2.63 25.87
C MET A 474 -15.89 -2.43 25.82
N PRO A 475 -16.50 -2.20 24.65
CA PRO A 475 -17.96 -2.13 24.53
C PRO A 475 -18.62 -3.42 25.05
N PRO A 476 -19.87 -3.34 25.53
CA PRO A 476 -20.55 -4.51 26.08
C PRO A 476 -20.68 -5.64 25.05
N PRO A 477 -20.79 -6.89 25.49
CA PRO A 477 -21.04 -8.03 24.62
C PRO A 477 -22.28 -7.83 23.75
N LEU A 478 -22.23 -8.37 22.52
CA LEU A 478 -23.34 -8.30 21.56
C LEU A 478 -24.59 -8.99 22.15
N ALA A 479 -25.70 -8.29 22.19
CA ALA A 479 -26.89 -8.75 22.92
C ALA A 479 -27.70 -9.75 22.12
N THR A 480 -27.73 -9.64 20.79
CA THR A 480 -28.55 -10.46 19.90
C THR A 480 -27.76 -11.18 18.83
N ALA A 481 -28.26 -12.29 18.32
CA ALA A 481 -27.69 -13.04 17.21
C ALA A 481 -27.60 -12.19 15.92
N ALA A 482 -28.51 -11.22 15.75
CA ALA A 482 -28.47 -10.30 14.61
C ALA A 482 -27.26 -9.35 14.70
N GLU A 483 -27.01 -8.76 15.88
CA GLU A 483 -25.82 -7.91 16.10
C GLU A 483 -24.53 -8.71 15.89
N VAL A 484 -24.47 -9.98 16.30
CA VAL A 484 -23.32 -10.85 16.02
C VAL A 484 -23.13 -11.04 14.51
N ALA A 485 -24.19 -11.29 13.78
CA ALA A 485 -24.12 -11.46 12.32
C ALA A 485 -23.66 -10.17 11.62
N GLU A 486 -24.14 -9.00 12.06
CA GLU A 486 -23.73 -7.70 11.54
C GLU A 486 -22.24 -7.41 11.81
N GLU A 487 -21.77 -7.65 13.05
CA GLU A 487 -20.38 -7.44 13.44
C GLU A 487 -19.43 -8.38 12.67
N VAL A 488 -19.79 -9.67 12.53
CA VAL A 488 -19.03 -10.64 11.73
C VAL A 488 -18.95 -10.20 10.27
N ASN A 489 -20.09 -9.77 9.69
CA ASN A 489 -20.13 -9.25 8.32
C ASN A 489 -19.22 -8.03 8.13
N ALA A 490 -19.24 -7.10 9.10
CA ALA A 490 -18.38 -5.91 9.07
C ALA A 490 -16.89 -6.25 9.12
N VAL A 491 -16.50 -7.18 10.01
CA VAL A 491 -15.12 -7.67 10.14
C VAL A 491 -14.65 -8.33 8.86
N LEU A 492 -15.45 -9.21 8.25
CA LEU A 492 -15.10 -9.89 7.00
C LEU A 492 -15.02 -8.92 5.82
N ALA A 493 -15.95 -7.98 5.70
CA ALA A 493 -15.95 -6.97 4.65
C ALA A 493 -14.73 -6.04 4.76
N ALA A 494 -14.32 -5.66 5.99
CA ALA A 494 -13.13 -4.85 6.22
C ALA A 494 -11.85 -5.60 5.84
N ALA A 495 -11.75 -6.89 6.17
CA ALA A 495 -10.63 -7.73 5.77
C ALA A 495 -10.51 -7.85 4.25
N GLU A 496 -11.62 -8.13 3.55
CA GLU A 496 -11.65 -8.18 2.08
C GLU A 496 -11.31 -6.85 1.42
N ALA A 497 -11.71 -5.73 2.02
CA ALA A 497 -11.33 -4.40 1.52
C ALA A 497 -9.82 -4.16 1.67
N ALA A 498 -9.22 -4.57 2.77
CA ALA A 498 -7.78 -4.49 3.01
C ALA A 498 -6.98 -5.37 2.02
N GLU A 499 -7.42 -6.62 1.81
CA GLU A 499 -6.82 -7.53 0.83
C GLU A 499 -6.83 -6.93 -0.60
N ARG A 500 -7.97 -6.37 -1.02
CA ARG A 500 -8.10 -5.73 -2.34
C ARG A 500 -7.23 -4.48 -2.50
N SER A 501 -7.00 -3.73 -1.45
CA SER A 501 -6.20 -2.50 -1.50
C SER A 501 -4.70 -2.76 -1.56
N GLY A 502 -4.24 -3.92 -1.11
CA GLY A 502 -2.83 -4.26 -0.99
C GLY A 502 -2.02 -3.32 -0.10
N SER A 503 -2.65 -2.63 0.85
CA SER A 503 -2.01 -1.63 1.70
C SER A 503 -2.32 -1.83 3.18
N VAL A 504 -1.29 -1.77 4.03
CA VAL A 504 -1.43 -1.77 5.51
C VAL A 504 -2.27 -0.59 5.99
N THR A 505 -2.24 0.53 5.25
CA THR A 505 -2.96 1.76 5.61
C THR A 505 -4.43 1.76 5.20
N ALA A 506 -4.84 0.88 4.29
CA ALA A 506 -6.18 0.91 3.71
C ALA A 506 -7.28 0.32 4.59
N GLY A 507 -7.02 0.13 5.87
CA GLY A 507 -7.97 -0.49 6.79
C GLY A 507 -7.70 -1.99 6.93
N GLY A 508 -8.34 -2.59 7.85
CA GLY A 508 -8.33 -4.01 8.19
C GLY A 508 -9.38 -4.17 9.24
N PRO A 509 -9.65 -5.37 9.72
CA PRO A 509 -10.63 -5.55 10.79
C PRO A 509 -10.19 -4.76 12.02
N ASP A 510 -11.12 -4.01 12.59
CA ASP A 510 -10.94 -3.39 13.89
C ASP A 510 -10.80 -4.47 14.96
N ALA A 511 -9.80 -4.34 15.84
CA ALA A 511 -9.53 -5.35 16.86
C ALA A 511 -10.67 -5.49 17.87
N THR A 512 -11.35 -4.39 18.21
CA THR A 512 -12.52 -4.38 19.09
C THR A 512 -13.68 -5.14 18.48
N ALA A 513 -13.98 -4.86 17.21
CA ALA A 513 -15.02 -5.54 16.44
C ALA A 513 -14.70 -7.04 16.29
N PHE A 514 -13.44 -7.37 15.98
CA PHE A 514 -12.99 -8.76 15.85
C PHE A 514 -13.19 -9.57 17.15
N GLU A 515 -12.75 -9.05 18.29
CA GLU A 515 -12.89 -9.74 19.59
C GLU A 515 -14.34 -9.86 20.03
N ARG A 516 -15.16 -8.84 19.80
CA ARG A 516 -16.61 -8.87 20.09
C ARG A 516 -17.35 -9.87 19.20
N ALA A 517 -16.99 -9.93 17.91
CA ALA A 517 -17.57 -10.89 16.98
C ALA A 517 -17.23 -12.34 17.43
N LEU A 518 -15.96 -12.58 17.79
CA LEU A 518 -15.51 -13.91 18.20
C LEU A 518 -16.19 -14.36 19.52
N ASP A 519 -16.19 -13.51 20.55
CA ASP A 519 -16.91 -13.79 21.80
C ASP A 519 -18.42 -13.95 21.59
N GLY A 520 -19.01 -13.09 20.73
CA GLY A 520 -20.43 -13.14 20.36
C GLY A 520 -20.83 -14.47 19.71
N LEU A 521 -20.02 -14.99 18.80
CA LEU A 521 -20.24 -16.29 18.17
C LEU A 521 -20.29 -17.42 19.21
N VAL A 522 -19.35 -17.43 20.16
CA VAL A 522 -19.30 -18.45 21.21
C VAL A 522 -20.47 -18.29 22.21
N ARG A 523 -20.73 -17.07 22.69
CA ARG A 523 -21.83 -16.81 23.63
C ARG A 523 -23.20 -17.20 23.08
N HIS A 524 -23.46 -16.82 21.83
CA HIS A 524 -24.75 -17.10 21.21
C HIS A 524 -24.86 -18.57 20.77
N ALA A 525 -23.75 -19.24 20.42
CA ALA A 525 -23.75 -20.68 20.23
C ALA A 525 -24.13 -21.43 21.50
N HIS A 526 -23.64 -20.95 22.67
CA HIS A 526 -24.00 -21.49 23.98
C HIS A 526 -25.49 -21.25 24.32
N ARG A 527 -26.00 -20.04 24.07
CA ARG A 527 -27.36 -19.65 24.47
C ARG A 527 -28.46 -20.18 23.54
N ASP A 528 -28.32 -19.93 22.24
CA ASP A 528 -29.26 -20.32 21.18
C ASP A 528 -28.53 -20.49 19.83
N ARG A 529 -27.91 -21.66 19.65
CA ARG A 529 -27.20 -21.99 18.41
C ARG A 529 -28.08 -21.90 17.16
N ARG A 530 -29.37 -22.30 17.30
CA ARG A 530 -30.29 -22.31 16.14
C ARG A 530 -30.63 -20.89 15.69
N GLY A 531 -30.85 -19.99 16.64
CA GLY A 531 -31.06 -18.57 16.36
C GLY A 531 -29.83 -17.94 15.70
N LEU A 532 -28.64 -18.22 16.22
CA LEU A 532 -27.38 -17.73 15.68
C LEU A 532 -27.13 -18.21 14.24
N VAL A 533 -27.28 -19.51 13.97
CA VAL A 533 -27.14 -20.08 12.62
C VAL A 533 -28.09 -19.44 11.63
N ARG A 534 -29.33 -19.15 12.05
CA ARG A 534 -30.32 -18.47 11.20
C ARG A 534 -29.87 -17.05 10.84
N ALA A 535 -29.31 -16.32 11.80
CA ALA A 535 -28.80 -14.97 11.59
C ALA A 535 -27.54 -14.95 10.70
N LEU A 536 -26.66 -15.95 10.80
CA LEU A 536 -25.39 -16.01 10.04
C LEU A 536 -25.53 -16.51 8.59
N ARG A 537 -26.63 -17.17 8.22
CA ARG A 537 -26.82 -17.64 6.83
C ARG A 537 -26.62 -16.59 5.73
N PRO A 538 -27.10 -15.34 5.87
CA PRO A 538 -26.79 -14.29 4.90
C PRO A 538 -25.29 -13.98 4.82
N VAL A 539 -24.60 -14.00 5.96
CA VAL A 539 -23.15 -13.73 6.05
C VAL A 539 -22.35 -14.80 5.33
N VAL A 540 -22.65 -16.08 5.55
CA VAL A 540 -21.98 -17.20 4.83
C VAL A 540 -22.15 -17.07 3.31
N ARG A 541 -23.33 -16.66 2.87
CA ARG A 541 -23.58 -16.44 1.42
C ARG A 541 -22.83 -15.24 0.84
N ALA A 542 -22.65 -14.19 1.63
CA ALA A 542 -21.90 -13.00 1.23
C ALA A 542 -20.39 -13.25 1.23
N HIS A 543 -19.91 -14.03 2.20
CA HIS A 543 -18.49 -14.34 2.41
C HIS A 543 -18.28 -15.87 2.46
N PRO A 544 -18.45 -16.58 1.33
CA PRO A 544 -18.30 -18.03 1.30
C PRO A 544 -16.88 -18.44 1.68
N TRP A 545 -16.77 -19.48 2.49
CA TRP A 545 -15.48 -20.10 2.77
C TRP A 545 -15.09 -21.00 1.61
N HIS A 546 -13.87 -20.86 1.13
CA HIS A 546 -13.28 -21.71 0.10
C HIS A 546 -11.97 -22.29 0.63
N ASP A 547 -11.74 -23.57 0.41
CA ASP A 547 -10.46 -24.20 0.71
C ASP A 547 -9.43 -23.86 -0.39
N HIS A 548 -8.80 -22.70 -0.25
CA HIS A 548 -7.76 -22.27 -1.17
C HIS A 548 -6.43 -22.90 -0.79
N HIS A 549 -6.23 -24.15 -1.18
CA HIS A 549 -4.96 -24.87 -0.97
C HIS A 549 -3.75 -24.19 -1.64
N ASP A 550 -3.94 -23.28 -2.58
CA ASP A 550 -2.90 -22.72 -3.45
C ASP A 550 -2.64 -21.21 -3.30
N GLU A 551 -3.36 -20.47 -2.47
CA GLU A 551 -3.11 -19.05 -2.31
C GLU A 551 -1.99 -18.80 -1.30
N TRP A 552 -0.84 -18.41 -1.82
CA TRP A 552 0.42 -18.14 -1.12
C TRP A 552 0.36 -16.99 -0.11
N TRP A 553 -0.77 -16.27 -0.04
CA TRP A 553 -0.91 -15.02 0.71
C TRP A 553 -2.14 -14.97 1.62
N GLY A 554 -2.71 -16.12 1.97
CA GLY A 554 -3.87 -16.20 2.84
C GLY A 554 -3.58 -15.63 4.23
N ASP A 555 -4.36 -14.61 4.60
CA ASP A 555 -4.24 -13.91 5.86
C ASP A 555 -4.87 -14.71 7.00
N ALA A 556 -4.10 -14.88 8.08
CA ALA A 556 -4.63 -15.47 9.30
C ALA A 556 -5.58 -14.47 9.99
N GLY A 557 -6.76 -14.88 10.29
CA GLY A 557 -7.82 -14.11 10.94
C GLY A 557 -9.13 -14.11 10.16
N ALA A 558 -9.14 -13.55 8.95
CA ALA A 558 -10.37 -13.48 8.15
C ALA A 558 -10.76 -14.84 7.54
N GLY A 559 -9.79 -15.59 7.02
CA GLY A 559 -10.03 -16.93 6.46
C GLY A 559 -10.54 -17.92 7.50
N GLU A 560 -9.92 -17.93 8.66
CA GLU A 560 -10.33 -18.78 9.78
C GLU A 560 -11.65 -18.33 10.41
N LEU A 561 -11.97 -17.03 10.39
CA LEU A 561 -13.28 -16.54 10.82
C LEU A 561 -14.38 -16.99 9.84
N ARG A 562 -14.13 -16.92 8.51
CA ARG A 562 -15.05 -17.50 7.51
C ARG A 562 -15.24 -18.99 7.74
N PHE A 563 -14.15 -19.74 8.03
CA PHE A 563 -14.20 -21.16 8.37
C PHE A 563 -15.06 -21.42 9.62
N LEU A 564 -14.86 -20.68 10.70
CA LEU A 564 -15.65 -20.81 11.93
C LEU A 564 -17.15 -20.64 11.65
N VAL A 565 -17.51 -19.60 10.88
CA VAL A 565 -18.91 -19.32 10.54
C VAL A 565 -19.49 -20.40 9.62
N ALA A 566 -18.71 -20.91 8.65
CA ALA A 566 -19.13 -22.00 7.77
C ALA A 566 -19.33 -23.31 8.57
N VAL A 567 -18.42 -23.65 9.48
CA VAL A 567 -18.55 -24.81 10.40
C VAL A 567 -19.79 -24.70 11.26
N LEU A 568 -20.06 -23.53 11.84
CA LEU A 568 -21.25 -23.29 12.66
C LEU A 568 -22.55 -23.46 11.87
N CYS A 569 -22.56 -23.05 10.60
CA CYS A 569 -23.70 -23.18 9.68
C CYS A 569 -23.83 -24.57 9.04
N GLY A 570 -22.84 -25.47 9.20
CA GLY A 570 -22.82 -26.79 8.58
C GLY A 570 -22.48 -26.78 7.09
N GLU A 571 -21.78 -25.74 6.60
CA GLU A 571 -21.40 -25.53 5.20
C GLU A 571 -19.91 -25.80 4.95
N ALA A 572 -19.10 -26.13 5.98
CA ALA A 572 -17.70 -26.50 5.80
C ALA A 572 -17.57 -28.01 5.47
N PRO A 573 -16.70 -28.40 4.54
CA PRO A 573 -16.40 -29.81 4.30
C PRO A 573 -15.65 -30.43 5.50
N GLY A 574 -15.87 -31.70 5.74
CA GLY A 574 -15.39 -32.71 6.67
C GLY A 574 -14.20 -32.53 7.63
N ASP A 575 -13.50 -31.42 7.63
CA ASP A 575 -12.27 -31.19 8.39
C ASP A 575 -12.46 -30.31 9.65
N ALA A 576 -13.61 -30.45 10.35
CA ALA A 576 -13.77 -29.80 11.65
C ALA A 576 -12.64 -30.27 12.61
N PRO A 577 -12.10 -29.37 13.47
CA PRO A 577 -11.05 -29.73 14.41
C PRO A 577 -11.46 -30.94 15.26
N SER A 578 -10.56 -31.92 15.41
CA SER A 578 -10.83 -33.15 16.14
C SER A 578 -10.81 -32.96 17.67
N ALA A 579 -10.17 -31.92 18.16
CA ALA A 579 -10.07 -31.55 19.58
C ALA A 579 -9.71 -30.06 19.74
N PRO A 580 -10.07 -29.42 20.89
CA PRO A 580 -9.66 -28.05 21.16
C PRO A 580 -8.12 -27.93 21.20
N GLY A 581 -7.56 -26.91 20.58
CA GLY A 581 -6.11 -26.71 20.55
C GLY A 581 -5.33 -27.67 19.64
N SER A 582 -6.01 -28.51 18.85
CA SER A 582 -5.37 -29.48 17.94
C SER A 582 -4.69 -28.78 16.75
N GLU A 583 -3.39 -29.06 16.55
CA GLU A 583 -2.65 -28.67 15.31
C GLU A 583 -3.00 -29.55 14.11
N ALA A 584 -3.91 -30.53 14.27
CA ALA A 584 -4.21 -31.53 13.25
C ALA A 584 -4.94 -30.98 12.02
N VAL A 585 -5.40 -29.75 12.07
CA VAL A 585 -6.07 -29.10 10.93
C VAL A 585 -5.03 -28.70 9.88
N ALA A 586 -5.27 -29.10 8.64
CA ALA A 586 -4.40 -28.81 7.49
C ALA A 586 -4.03 -27.30 7.37
N HIS A 587 -4.88 -26.41 7.87
CA HIS A 587 -4.69 -24.97 7.94
C HIS A 587 -3.49 -24.53 8.80
N LEU A 588 -3.26 -25.15 9.97
CA LEU A 588 -2.09 -24.84 10.82
C LEU A 588 -0.80 -25.46 10.29
N ARG A 589 -0.87 -26.41 9.38
CA ARG A 589 0.29 -27.00 8.70
C ARG A 589 0.86 -26.11 7.60
N ARG A 590 0.20 -25.01 7.25
CA ARG A 590 0.76 -24.02 6.30
C ARG A 590 2.05 -23.46 6.87
N GLN A 591 3.16 -23.78 6.24
CA GLN A 591 4.51 -23.36 6.66
C GLN A 591 4.72 -21.84 6.64
N ASN A 592 3.81 -21.10 6.04
CA ASN A 592 3.94 -19.67 5.75
C ASN A 592 3.18 -18.74 6.72
N LEU A 593 2.46 -19.28 7.73
CA LEU A 593 1.82 -18.42 8.73
C LEU A 593 2.87 -17.70 9.60
N THR A 594 2.65 -16.39 9.79
CA THR A 594 3.42 -15.60 10.75
C THR A 594 3.22 -16.14 12.18
N PRO A 595 4.13 -15.84 13.12
CA PRO A 595 3.94 -16.24 14.52
C PRO A 595 2.60 -15.80 15.09
N PHE A 596 2.18 -14.56 14.83
CA PHE A 596 0.89 -14.03 15.27
C PHE A 596 -0.28 -14.62 14.48
N GLY A 597 -0.09 -14.85 13.18
CA GLY A 597 -1.10 -15.53 12.36
C GLY A 597 -1.42 -16.92 12.88
N ARG A 598 -0.44 -17.66 13.37
CA ARG A 598 -0.67 -18.98 14.02
C ARG A 598 -1.50 -18.87 15.29
N VAL A 599 -1.27 -17.84 16.09
CA VAL A 599 -2.07 -17.61 17.31
C VAL A 599 -3.52 -17.30 16.96
N LEU A 600 -3.74 -16.37 16.00
CA LEU A 600 -5.08 -16.02 15.55
C LEU A 600 -5.82 -17.23 14.96
N ALA A 601 -5.15 -18.00 14.11
CA ALA A 601 -5.70 -19.22 13.52
C ALA A 601 -6.04 -20.26 14.61
N ALA A 602 -5.13 -20.49 15.58
CA ALA A 602 -5.36 -21.45 16.65
C ALA A 602 -6.58 -21.07 17.51
N ARG A 603 -6.75 -19.79 17.86
CA ARG A 603 -7.90 -19.29 18.60
C ARG A 603 -9.21 -19.49 17.84
N LEU A 604 -9.22 -19.15 16.55
CA LEU A 604 -10.42 -19.30 15.72
C LEU A 604 -10.80 -20.76 15.48
N LEU A 605 -9.81 -21.63 15.26
CA LEU A 605 -10.05 -23.07 15.12
C LEU A 605 -10.51 -23.72 16.43
N GLU A 606 -9.97 -23.28 17.56
CA GLU A 606 -10.47 -23.72 18.86
C GLU A 606 -11.92 -23.27 19.08
N ALA A 607 -12.25 -22.03 18.76
CA ALA A 607 -13.62 -21.53 18.80
C ALA A 607 -14.54 -22.30 17.84
N ALA A 608 -14.07 -22.65 16.62
CA ALA A 608 -14.82 -23.46 15.66
C ALA A 608 -15.15 -24.85 16.22
N TRP A 609 -14.25 -25.49 16.98
CA TRP A 609 -14.54 -26.73 17.68
C TRP A 609 -15.61 -26.54 18.76
N TRP A 610 -15.45 -25.51 19.61
CA TRP A 610 -16.36 -25.23 20.71
C TRP A 610 -17.79 -24.97 20.25
N VAL A 611 -17.99 -24.10 19.25
CA VAL A 611 -19.35 -23.71 18.78
C VAL A 611 -20.16 -24.89 18.25
N VAL A 612 -19.51 -26.00 17.89
CA VAL A 612 -20.18 -27.21 17.37
C VAL A 612 -20.41 -28.24 18.49
N ASN A 613 -19.44 -28.44 19.37
CA ASN A 613 -19.45 -29.52 20.33
C ASN A 613 -20.05 -29.11 21.71
N ASP A 614 -19.39 -28.21 22.40
CA ASP A 614 -19.78 -27.78 23.74
C ASP A 614 -19.33 -26.34 24.02
N PRO A 615 -20.06 -25.35 23.49
CA PRO A 615 -19.63 -23.96 23.59
C PRO A 615 -19.63 -23.48 25.05
N PRO A 616 -18.52 -22.84 25.50
CA PRO A 616 -18.50 -22.24 26.84
C PRO A 616 -19.41 -21.00 26.91
N PRO A 617 -19.75 -20.51 28.11
CA PRO A 617 -20.65 -19.37 28.26
C PRO A 617 -20.11 -18.07 27.67
N PHE A 618 -18.80 -17.91 27.56
CA PHE A 618 -18.05 -16.80 26.94
C PHE A 618 -16.58 -17.19 26.81
N LEU A 619 -15.79 -16.37 26.08
CA LEU A 619 -14.34 -16.53 25.98
C LEU A 619 -13.63 -15.83 27.14
N LEU A 620 -12.62 -16.52 27.75
CA LEU A 620 -11.78 -15.94 28.80
C LEU A 620 -10.93 -14.77 28.25
N ALA A 621 -10.45 -14.88 27.00
CA ALA A 621 -9.53 -13.94 26.39
C ALA A 621 -10.19 -12.65 25.89
N THR A 622 -11.49 -12.49 25.96
CA THR A 622 -12.15 -11.25 25.57
C THR A 622 -11.57 -10.06 26.35
N PRO A 623 -11.02 -9.03 25.72
CA PRO A 623 -10.41 -7.90 26.42
C PRO A 623 -11.40 -7.15 27.32
N THR A 624 -10.86 -6.45 28.32
CA THR A 624 -11.61 -5.47 29.13
C THR A 624 -11.46 -4.04 28.62
N THR A 625 -10.40 -3.81 27.84
CA THR A 625 -10.09 -2.51 27.21
C THR A 625 -9.81 -2.66 25.72
N VAL A 626 -10.06 -1.63 24.94
CA VAL A 626 -9.94 -1.64 23.46
C VAL A 626 -8.52 -1.92 22.97
N ASP A 627 -7.50 -1.68 23.78
CA ASP A 627 -6.10 -1.98 23.48
C ASP A 627 -5.73 -3.46 23.65
N GLY A 628 -6.69 -4.30 24.08
CA GLY A 628 -6.52 -5.75 24.18
C GLY A 628 -6.20 -6.26 25.59
N ARG A 629 -6.04 -5.41 26.60
CA ARG A 629 -5.73 -5.82 27.98
C ARG A 629 -6.94 -6.43 28.70
N ILE A 630 -6.66 -7.29 29.66
CA ILE A 630 -7.65 -7.89 30.58
C ILE A 630 -7.30 -7.49 32.00
N ALA A 631 -8.26 -6.90 32.72
CA ALA A 631 -8.12 -6.60 34.14
C ALA A 631 -8.00 -7.88 34.93
N PRO A 632 -7.02 -8.00 35.88
CA PRO A 632 -6.81 -9.22 36.64
C PRO A 632 -8.04 -9.71 37.44
N ALA A 633 -8.78 -8.79 38.03
CA ALA A 633 -10.00 -9.09 38.77
C ALA A 633 -11.10 -9.72 37.88
N GLU A 634 -11.19 -9.23 36.59
CA GLU A 634 -12.16 -9.77 35.65
C GLU A 634 -11.79 -11.20 35.22
N LEU A 635 -10.50 -11.47 34.94
CA LEU A 635 -10.07 -12.83 34.58
C LEU A 635 -10.35 -13.83 35.74
N ILE A 636 -10.10 -13.41 36.98
CA ILE A 636 -10.45 -14.23 38.18
C ILE A 636 -11.96 -14.49 38.25
N ALA A 637 -12.78 -13.46 38.05
CA ALA A 637 -14.24 -13.58 38.04
C ALA A 637 -14.73 -14.54 36.92
N ARG A 638 -14.17 -14.45 35.75
CA ARG A 638 -14.48 -15.34 34.61
C ARG A 638 -14.11 -16.81 34.93
N LEU A 639 -12.94 -17.05 35.49
CA LEU A 639 -12.51 -18.40 35.90
C LEU A 639 -13.38 -18.97 37.02
N ALA A 640 -13.76 -18.15 37.99
CA ALA A 640 -14.71 -18.56 39.04
C ALA A 640 -16.09 -18.93 38.44
N GLU A 641 -16.54 -18.20 37.40
CA GLU A 641 -17.81 -18.55 36.72
C GLU A 641 -17.69 -19.86 35.92
N TYR A 642 -16.52 -20.12 35.29
CA TYR A 642 -16.24 -21.42 34.66
C TYR A 642 -16.27 -22.59 35.69
N GLU A 643 -15.67 -22.40 36.88
CA GLU A 643 -15.73 -23.39 37.97
C GLU A 643 -17.16 -23.61 38.44
N ARG A 644 -17.94 -22.56 38.61
CA ARG A 644 -19.34 -22.63 39.05
C ARG A 644 -20.23 -23.36 38.03
N THR A 645 -20.00 -23.18 36.75
CA THR A 645 -20.78 -23.79 35.65
C THR A 645 -20.25 -25.16 35.26
N GLY A 646 -19.05 -25.54 35.73
CA GLY A 646 -18.38 -26.78 35.32
C GLY A 646 -17.81 -26.71 33.89
N ALA A 647 -17.74 -25.51 33.30
CA ALA A 647 -17.17 -25.32 31.95
C ALA A 647 -15.65 -25.48 31.97
N THR A 648 -15.09 -26.00 30.89
CA THR A 648 -13.64 -26.15 30.72
C THR A 648 -13.11 -25.10 29.75
N PRO A 649 -12.12 -24.29 30.14
CA PRO A 649 -11.52 -23.33 29.20
C PRO A 649 -10.78 -24.03 28.09
N GLY A 650 -10.82 -23.43 26.87
CA GLY A 650 -9.94 -23.82 25.78
C GLY A 650 -8.48 -23.50 26.09
N PRO A 651 -7.53 -24.37 25.73
CA PRO A 651 -6.11 -24.10 25.97
C PRO A 651 -5.60 -22.82 25.26
N CYS A 652 -6.07 -22.53 24.04
CA CYS A 652 -5.67 -21.31 23.32
C CYS A 652 -6.35 -20.06 23.90
N ASP A 653 -7.61 -20.17 24.32
CA ASP A 653 -8.33 -19.07 24.95
C ASP A 653 -7.71 -18.70 26.31
N LEU A 654 -7.34 -19.70 27.11
CA LEU A 654 -6.65 -19.46 28.38
C LEU A 654 -5.28 -18.81 28.18
N ASP A 655 -4.47 -19.31 27.24
CA ASP A 655 -3.16 -18.73 26.95
C ASP A 655 -3.24 -17.30 26.47
N GLN A 656 -4.20 -17.01 25.59
CA GLN A 656 -4.45 -15.66 25.15
C GLN A 656 -4.89 -14.74 26.28
N ALA A 657 -5.71 -15.24 27.21
CA ALA A 657 -6.14 -14.48 28.39
C ALA A 657 -4.96 -14.16 29.32
N LEU A 658 -4.04 -15.09 29.51
CA LEU A 658 -2.82 -14.89 30.33
C LEU A 658 -1.88 -13.86 29.68
N LEU A 659 -1.67 -13.91 28.36
CA LEU A 659 -0.85 -12.94 27.62
C LEU A 659 -1.45 -11.53 27.60
N ARG A 660 -2.76 -11.41 27.75
CA ARG A 660 -3.50 -10.15 27.81
C ARG A 660 -3.61 -9.55 29.21
N LEU A 661 -3.23 -10.31 30.23
CA LEU A 661 -3.38 -9.86 31.60
C LEU A 661 -2.63 -8.55 31.84
N ASP A 662 -3.32 -7.53 32.32
CA ASP A 662 -2.71 -6.25 32.67
C ASP A 662 -1.82 -6.41 33.89
N THR A 663 -0.52 -6.57 33.66
CA THR A 663 0.47 -6.77 34.72
C THR A 663 0.69 -5.53 35.59
N ALA A 664 0.40 -4.34 35.04
CA ALA A 664 0.51 -3.07 35.77
C ALA A 664 -0.64 -2.92 36.82
N ALA A 665 -1.76 -3.60 36.58
CA ALA A 665 -2.91 -3.59 37.50
C ALA A 665 -2.89 -4.74 38.55
N VAL A 666 -1.81 -5.51 38.63
CA VAL A 666 -1.68 -6.61 39.62
C VAL A 666 -1.31 -6.02 40.96
N THR A 667 -2.27 -6.06 41.91
CA THR A 667 -2.07 -5.73 43.31
C THR A 667 -1.76 -6.99 44.14
N PRO A 668 -1.25 -6.86 45.39
CA PRO A 668 -0.95 -8.00 46.24
C PRO A 668 -2.15 -8.95 46.50
N GLU A 669 -3.37 -8.42 46.42
CA GLU A 669 -4.60 -9.19 46.62
C GLU A 669 -4.97 -10.09 45.43
N VAL A 670 -4.46 -9.80 44.25
CA VAL A 670 -4.77 -10.54 43.01
C VAL A 670 -4.23 -11.99 43.08
N PRO A 671 -2.95 -12.28 43.42
CA PRO A 671 -2.47 -13.65 43.59
C PRO A 671 -3.22 -14.43 44.68
N GLU A 672 -3.62 -13.75 45.76
CA GLU A 672 -4.42 -14.38 46.83
C GLU A 672 -5.82 -14.78 46.31
N ALA A 673 -6.45 -13.92 45.56
CA ALA A 673 -7.75 -14.21 44.97
C ALA A 673 -7.66 -15.34 43.91
N ALA A 674 -6.63 -15.34 43.07
CA ALA A 674 -6.34 -16.42 42.13
C ALA A 674 -6.06 -17.74 42.85
N GLY A 675 -5.43 -17.71 44.07
CA GLY A 675 -5.16 -18.88 44.91
C GLY A 675 -6.41 -19.59 45.45
N ARG A 676 -7.59 -18.92 45.41
CA ARG A 676 -8.87 -19.52 45.83
C ARG A 676 -9.52 -20.36 44.71
N LEU A 677 -9.04 -20.22 43.48
CA LEU A 677 -9.52 -21.00 42.33
C LEU A 677 -8.96 -22.43 42.42
N GLY A 678 -9.85 -23.43 42.38
CA GLY A 678 -9.50 -24.85 42.54
C GLY A 678 -9.17 -25.54 41.20
N SER A 679 -9.57 -24.96 40.06
CA SER A 679 -9.41 -25.56 38.74
C SER A 679 -7.95 -25.60 38.25
N PRO A 680 -7.64 -26.43 37.26
CA PRO A 680 -6.33 -26.41 36.61
C PRO A 680 -6.02 -25.02 35.98
N ALA A 681 -7.01 -24.33 35.42
CA ALA A 681 -6.87 -23.00 34.86
C ALA A 681 -6.56 -21.94 35.94
N GLY A 682 -7.22 -22.02 37.10
CA GLY A 682 -6.94 -21.17 38.26
C GLY A 682 -5.51 -21.36 38.79
N ARG A 683 -5.03 -22.64 38.91
CA ARG A 683 -3.63 -22.91 39.27
C ARG A 683 -2.64 -22.35 38.24
N ARG A 684 -2.99 -22.38 36.95
CA ARG A 684 -2.14 -21.82 35.87
C ARG A 684 -2.10 -20.30 35.94
N LEU A 685 -3.22 -19.62 36.20
CA LEU A 685 -3.24 -18.18 36.45
C LEU A 685 -2.36 -17.80 37.65
N ARG A 686 -2.48 -18.56 38.76
CA ARG A 686 -1.65 -18.32 39.93
C ARG A 686 -0.16 -18.44 39.61
N ALA A 687 0.27 -19.52 38.96
CA ALA A 687 1.66 -19.72 38.57
C ALA A 687 2.15 -18.58 37.64
N TRP A 688 1.27 -18.09 36.75
CA TRP A 688 1.56 -16.95 35.87
C TRP A 688 1.80 -15.66 36.67
N LEU A 689 0.97 -15.37 37.64
CA LEU A 689 1.08 -14.19 38.50
C LEU A 689 2.31 -14.27 39.43
N GLU A 690 2.58 -15.44 40.02
CA GLU A 690 3.76 -15.67 40.90
C GLU A 690 5.09 -15.51 40.13
N ALA A 691 5.12 -15.85 38.85
CA ALA A 691 6.31 -15.68 38.00
C ALA A 691 6.44 -14.29 37.41
N GLY A 692 5.44 -13.41 37.59
CA GLY A 692 5.45 -12.06 36.99
C GLY A 692 5.11 -12.02 35.51
N GLY A 693 4.48 -13.08 34.97
CA GLY A 693 4.07 -13.17 33.58
C GLY A 693 5.17 -13.57 32.59
N LEU A 694 5.05 -13.13 31.36
CA LEU A 694 6.03 -13.32 30.27
C LEU A 694 7.24 -12.41 30.47
N SER A 695 8.45 -12.96 30.45
CA SER A 695 9.70 -12.20 30.48
C SER A 695 10.45 -12.29 29.15
N LEU A 696 10.87 -11.15 28.63
CA LEU A 696 11.62 -11.02 27.36
C LEU A 696 13.11 -10.84 27.67
N PRO A 697 14.00 -11.73 27.21
CA PRO A 697 15.43 -11.52 27.24
C PRO A 697 15.83 -10.32 26.35
N GLU A 698 16.95 -9.65 26.72
CA GLU A 698 17.49 -8.55 25.89
C GLU A 698 17.84 -9.06 24.48
N PRO A 699 17.40 -8.39 23.41
CA PRO A 699 17.74 -8.77 22.05
C PRO A 699 19.21 -8.57 21.74
N VAL A 700 19.77 -9.46 20.94
CA VAL A 700 21.13 -9.36 20.41
C VAL A 700 21.09 -8.57 19.11
N ARG A 701 21.97 -7.58 18.99
CA ARG A 701 22.06 -6.65 17.87
C ARG A 701 23.22 -7.01 16.96
N GLU A 702 23.00 -6.97 15.66
CA GLU A 702 24.04 -7.17 14.64
C GLU A 702 23.76 -6.37 13.37
N VAL A 703 24.83 -6.11 12.59
CA VAL A 703 24.72 -5.56 11.24
C VAL A 703 24.83 -6.71 10.26
N ARG A 704 23.81 -6.89 9.44
CA ARG A 704 23.69 -8.03 8.53
C ARG A 704 23.33 -7.61 7.11
N THR A 705 23.88 -8.32 6.13
CA THR A 705 23.45 -8.22 4.74
C THR A 705 22.22 -9.09 4.53
N VAL A 706 21.09 -8.45 4.19
CA VAL A 706 19.80 -9.08 4.00
C VAL A 706 19.52 -9.24 2.51
N ARG A 707 19.09 -10.45 2.09
CA ARG A 707 18.75 -10.75 0.69
C ARG A 707 17.36 -10.30 0.34
N SER A 708 17.19 -9.76 -0.86
CA SER A 708 15.87 -9.53 -1.45
C SER A 708 15.24 -10.83 -1.96
N THR A 709 13.92 -10.90 -1.94
CA THR A 709 13.17 -11.93 -2.66
C THR A 709 13.04 -11.48 -4.11
N GLY A 710 13.96 -11.91 -4.99
CA GLY A 710 13.95 -11.58 -6.41
C GLY A 710 15.29 -11.09 -6.94
N TYR A 711 15.27 -10.32 -8.03
CA TYR A 711 16.44 -9.79 -8.73
C TYR A 711 17.06 -8.54 -8.10
N ASP A 712 16.56 -8.07 -6.95
CA ASP A 712 17.02 -6.85 -6.30
C ASP A 712 18.33 -7.05 -5.51
N PRO A 713 19.17 -6.00 -5.42
CA PRO A 713 20.45 -6.08 -4.71
C PRO A 713 20.26 -6.31 -3.21
N THR A 714 21.25 -6.96 -2.60
CA THR A 714 21.36 -7.09 -1.14
C THR A 714 21.46 -5.72 -0.47
N VAL A 715 20.88 -5.58 0.72
CA VAL A 715 21.00 -4.38 1.56
C VAL A 715 21.62 -4.72 2.91
N THR A 716 22.35 -3.79 3.46
CA THR A 716 22.88 -3.91 4.82
C THR A 716 21.89 -3.26 5.79
N ARG A 717 21.49 -3.98 6.83
CA ARG A 717 20.56 -3.52 7.87
C ARG A 717 21.11 -3.79 9.27
N VAL A 718 20.71 -2.96 10.20
CA VAL A 718 20.76 -3.31 11.63
C VAL A 718 19.60 -4.24 11.90
N VAL A 719 19.86 -5.39 12.49
CA VAL A 719 18.85 -6.41 12.80
C VAL A 719 19.00 -6.89 14.25
N LEU A 720 17.91 -7.38 14.78
CA LEU A 720 17.81 -7.92 16.13
C LEU A 720 17.44 -9.40 16.08
N SER A 721 18.04 -10.20 16.96
CA SER A 721 17.59 -11.54 17.32
C SER A 721 17.34 -11.61 18.81
N ALA A 722 16.45 -12.48 19.25
CA ALA A 722 16.17 -12.65 20.67
C ALA A 722 16.05 -14.13 21.02
N PRO A 723 16.57 -14.57 22.18
CA PRO A 723 16.26 -15.87 22.74
C PRO A 723 14.75 -16.03 22.97
N ALA A 724 14.30 -17.27 23.17
CA ALA A 724 12.91 -17.53 23.48
C ALA A 724 12.47 -16.76 24.73
N PRO A 725 11.28 -16.14 24.72
CA PRO A 725 10.69 -15.60 25.95
C PRO A 725 10.57 -16.65 27.02
N VAL A 726 10.76 -16.23 28.28
CA VAL A 726 10.54 -17.13 29.43
C VAL A 726 9.06 -17.10 29.77
N VAL A 727 8.40 -18.26 29.69
CA VAL A 727 6.98 -18.43 29.98
C VAL A 727 6.83 -19.34 31.23
N PRO A 728 5.95 -18.97 32.17
CA PRO A 728 5.76 -19.74 33.42
C PRO A 728 5.16 -21.12 33.20
N CYS A 729 4.43 -21.30 32.11
CA CYS A 729 3.69 -22.54 31.83
C CYS A 729 3.88 -22.93 30.38
N GLU A 730 3.84 -24.23 30.06
CA GLU A 730 3.92 -24.69 28.66
C GLU A 730 2.74 -24.14 27.86
N PRO A 731 3.00 -23.40 26.72
CA PRO A 731 1.95 -22.83 25.92
C PRO A 731 1.27 -23.86 25.01
N ALA A 732 0.01 -23.58 24.67
CA ALA A 732 -0.72 -24.33 23.65
C ALA A 732 0.07 -24.36 22.33
N PRO A 733 -0.07 -25.43 21.53
CA PRO A 733 0.71 -25.61 20.30
C PRO A 733 0.73 -24.39 19.37
N GLY A 734 -0.41 -23.73 19.18
CA GLY A 734 -0.53 -22.53 18.33
C GLY A 734 0.32 -21.34 18.77
N PHE A 735 0.70 -21.27 20.06
CA PHE A 735 1.49 -20.18 20.63
C PHE A 735 3.01 -20.45 20.65
N ARG A 736 3.43 -21.71 20.50
CA ARG A 736 4.85 -22.10 20.59
C ARG A 736 5.75 -21.33 19.63
N ARG A 737 5.29 -21.05 18.42
CA ARG A 737 6.07 -20.30 17.43
C ARG A 737 6.26 -18.83 17.79
N LEU A 738 5.22 -18.20 18.37
CA LEU A 738 5.30 -16.82 18.86
C LEU A 738 6.24 -16.71 20.06
N LEU A 739 6.24 -17.71 20.92
CA LEU A 739 7.02 -17.78 22.16
C LEU A 739 8.34 -18.57 21.98
N SER A 740 8.83 -18.74 20.76
CA SER A 740 10.15 -19.27 20.42
C SER A 740 11.17 -18.16 20.22
N ALA A 741 12.44 -18.54 20.10
CA ALA A 741 13.50 -17.62 19.72
C ALA A 741 13.15 -16.91 18.40
N CYS A 742 13.49 -15.61 18.33
CA CYS A 742 13.35 -14.80 17.13
C CYS A 742 14.72 -14.65 16.49
N ASP A 743 14.94 -15.32 15.36
CA ASP A 743 16.18 -15.21 14.61
C ASP A 743 16.25 -13.86 13.89
N ALA A 744 17.46 -13.33 13.74
CA ALA A 744 17.69 -12.16 12.93
C ALA A 744 17.29 -12.43 11.47
N PRO A 745 16.51 -11.53 10.82
CA PRO A 745 16.03 -11.76 9.47
C PRO A 745 17.20 -11.83 8.47
N ASP A 746 17.21 -12.87 7.65
CA ASP A 746 18.12 -13.07 6.52
C ASP A 746 17.54 -12.65 5.17
N LYS A 747 16.23 -12.36 5.13
CA LYS A 747 15.44 -11.95 3.96
C LYS A 747 14.69 -10.67 4.25
N ARG A 748 14.35 -9.93 3.18
CA ARG A 748 13.47 -8.76 3.22
C ARG A 748 12.00 -9.17 3.36
N ASN A 749 11.67 -9.97 4.35
CA ASN A 749 10.28 -10.33 4.59
C ASN A 749 9.54 -9.14 5.20
N THR A 750 8.45 -8.72 4.58
CA THR A 750 7.57 -7.70 5.13
C THR A 750 6.20 -8.31 5.38
N TYR A 751 5.56 -7.90 6.46
CA TYR A 751 4.21 -8.35 6.80
C TYR A 751 3.14 -7.30 6.45
N ALA A 752 3.52 -6.31 5.66
CA ALA A 752 2.66 -5.20 5.27
C ALA A 752 1.42 -5.61 4.45
N TRP A 753 1.48 -6.79 3.83
CA TRP A 753 0.41 -7.32 2.98
C TRP A 753 -0.60 -8.20 3.74
N HIS A 754 -0.38 -8.42 5.05
CA HIS A 754 -1.27 -9.24 5.87
C HIS A 754 -2.34 -8.36 6.53
N SER A 755 -3.62 -8.57 6.20
CA SER A 755 -4.74 -7.82 6.79
C SER A 755 -4.85 -7.98 8.29
N GLY A 756 -4.40 -9.13 8.83
CA GLY A 756 -4.38 -9.42 10.27
C GLY A 756 -3.29 -8.72 11.08
N VAL A 757 -2.33 -8.02 10.46
CA VAL A 757 -1.22 -7.38 11.17
C VAL A 757 -1.69 -6.34 12.21
N ARG A 758 -2.83 -5.71 11.96
CA ARG A 758 -3.44 -4.75 12.89
C ARG A 758 -3.96 -5.37 14.19
N LEU A 759 -4.20 -6.68 14.19
CA LEU A 759 -4.61 -7.42 15.39
C LEU A 759 -3.44 -7.80 16.29
N TRP A 760 -2.18 -7.73 15.80
CA TRP A 760 -1.01 -8.18 16.54
C TRP A 760 -0.79 -7.46 17.88
N PRO A 761 -0.93 -6.13 17.98
CA PRO A 761 -0.79 -5.43 19.26
C PRO A 761 -1.79 -5.92 20.31
N THR A 762 -3.02 -6.32 19.92
CA THR A 762 -4.02 -6.83 20.86
C THR A 762 -3.83 -8.29 21.26
N VAL A 763 -3.00 -9.04 20.53
CA VAL A 763 -2.55 -10.38 20.96
C VAL A 763 -1.58 -10.27 22.13
N LEU A 764 -0.68 -9.29 22.10
CA LEU A 764 0.35 -9.04 23.11
C LEU A 764 0.32 -7.58 23.62
N PRO A 765 -0.77 -7.13 24.26
CA PRO A 765 -0.94 -5.71 24.59
C PRO A 765 0.06 -5.20 25.64
N ASN A 766 0.70 -6.09 26.41
CA ASN A 766 1.71 -5.74 27.40
C ASN A 766 3.15 -6.03 26.96
N HIS A 767 3.36 -6.42 25.69
CA HIS A 767 4.66 -6.88 25.19
C HIS A 767 4.98 -6.26 23.83
N ARG A 768 4.83 -4.92 23.71
CA ARG A 768 5.10 -4.17 22.47
C ARG A 768 6.48 -4.44 21.87
N GLU A 769 7.46 -4.78 22.69
CA GLU A 769 8.83 -5.09 22.24
C GLU A 769 8.87 -6.37 21.39
N LEU A 770 8.12 -7.42 21.76
CA LEU A 770 8.03 -8.64 20.96
C LEU A 770 7.28 -8.42 19.64
N VAL A 771 6.24 -7.59 19.66
CA VAL A 771 5.53 -7.20 18.44
C VAL A 771 6.47 -6.41 17.50
N ALA A 772 7.20 -5.44 18.03
CA ALA A 772 8.17 -4.63 17.27
C ALA A 772 9.31 -5.50 16.71
N LEU A 773 9.79 -6.49 17.48
CA LEU A 773 10.81 -7.44 17.05
C LEU A 773 10.35 -8.25 15.83
N CYS A 774 9.10 -8.69 15.80
CA CYS A 774 8.52 -9.37 14.65
C CYS A 774 8.31 -8.43 13.42
N LEU A 775 8.13 -7.12 13.66
CA LEU A 775 7.90 -6.12 12.60
C LEU A 775 9.19 -5.44 12.11
N GLN A 776 10.38 -5.76 12.65
CA GLN A 776 11.62 -5.04 12.33
C GLN A 776 11.92 -4.93 10.84
N SER A 777 11.67 -6.00 10.06
CA SER A 777 11.86 -5.98 8.60
C SER A 777 10.88 -5.05 7.88
N THR A 778 9.66 -4.90 8.41
CA THR A 778 8.62 -4.01 7.88
C THR A 778 9.01 -2.54 8.11
N PHE A 779 9.50 -2.21 9.32
CA PHE A 779 9.99 -0.87 9.63
C PHE A 779 11.21 -0.50 8.79
N ALA A 780 12.18 -1.41 8.63
CA ALA A 780 13.35 -1.19 7.80
C ALA A 780 12.96 -0.97 6.32
N ALA A 781 11.99 -1.73 5.80
CA ALA A 781 11.51 -1.61 4.43
C ALA A 781 10.81 -0.25 4.16
N ALA A 782 10.18 0.38 5.16
CA ALA A 782 9.64 1.73 5.03
C ALA A 782 10.73 2.77 4.73
N ALA A 783 11.95 2.54 5.27
CA ALA A 783 13.09 3.44 5.07
C ALA A 783 13.86 3.16 3.77
N ASP A 784 14.24 1.91 3.50
CA ASP A 784 15.16 1.55 2.41
C ASP A 784 14.47 1.03 1.14
N ASP A 785 13.34 0.33 1.28
CA ASP A 785 12.63 -0.30 0.17
C ASP A 785 11.41 0.53 -0.31
N GLY A 786 11.01 1.53 0.47
CA GLY A 786 9.88 2.41 0.16
C GLY A 786 8.53 1.73 0.33
N LEU A 787 8.45 0.80 1.27
CA LEU A 787 7.18 0.20 1.68
C LEU A 787 6.29 1.29 2.28
N ARG A 788 5.12 1.48 1.68
CA ARG A 788 4.13 2.44 2.17
C ARG A 788 3.29 1.84 3.29
N GLY A 789 3.12 2.59 4.39
CA GLY A 789 2.38 2.13 5.56
C GLY A 789 3.16 1.16 6.46
N GLY A 790 4.46 0.97 6.21
CA GLY A 790 5.30 0.10 7.03
C GLY A 790 5.43 0.56 8.48
N ALA A 791 5.24 1.85 8.77
CA ALA A 791 5.30 2.43 10.12
C ALA A 791 3.93 2.62 10.78
N ALA A 792 2.83 2.26 10.12
CA ALA A 792 1.46 2.55 10.58
C ALA A 792 1.09 1.99 11.97
N LEU A 793 1.79 0.95 12.43
CA LEU A 793 1.57 0.36 13.77
C LEU A 793 2.39 1.01 14.89
N LEU A 794 3.35 1.86 14.59
CA LEU A 794 4.19 2.49 15.62
C LEU A 794 3.40 3.31 16.65
N PRO A 795 2.41 4.13 16.28
CA PRO A 795 1.59 4.82 17.27
C PRO A 795 0.85 3.86 18.22
N VAL A 796 0.30 2.76 17.68
CA VAL A 796 -0.38 1.73 18.49
C VAL A 796 0.61 1.03 19.43
N LEU A 797 1.84 0.76 18.98
CA LEU A 797 2.89 0.20 19.82
C LEU A 797 3.37 1.21 20.88
N ALA A 798 3.36 2.51 20.57
CA ALA A 798 3.65 3.53 21.57
C ALA A 798 2.57 3.60 22.67
N GLU A 799 1.31 3.33 22.34
CA GLU A 799 0.20 3.22 23.29
C GLU A 799 0.23 1.90 24.09
N ALA A 800 0.72 0.81 23.51
CA ALA A 800 0.74 -0.52 24.13
C ALA A 800 1.57 -0.55 25.42
N GLY A 801 1.30 -1.55 26.25
CA GLY A 801 1.97 -1.77 27.54
C GLY A 801 3.35 -2.42 27.41
N GLY A 802 4.05 -2.49 28.55
CA GLY A 802 5.38 -3.04 28.66
C GLY A 802 6.51 -2.08 28.26
N PRO A 803 7.79 -2.46 28.45
CA PRO A 803 8.93 -1.60 28.15
C PRO A 803 9.05 -1.33 26.66
N ALA A 804 9.45 -0.10 26.30
CA ALA A 804 9.92 0.22 24.95
C ALA A 804 11.43 -0.08 24.89
N GLY A 805 11.78 -1.24 24.37
CA GLY A 805 13.16 -1.72 24.31
C GLY A 805 13.86 -1.46 22.99
N ALA A 806 14.82 -2.31 22.64
CA ALA A 806 15.66 -2.18 21.46
C ALA A 806 14.86 -2.24 20.13
N ALA A 807 13.84 -3.10 20.06
CA ALA A 807 13.08 -3.29 18.83
C ALA A 807 12.15 -2.11 18.54
N VAL A 808 11.53 -1.53 19.57
CA VAL A 808 10.67 -0.34 19.43
C VAL A 808 11.53 0.86 18.96
N HIS A 809 12.68 1.11 19.60
CA HIS A 809 13.54 2.24 19.26
C HIS A 809 14.18 2.09 17.88
N LEU A 810 14.64 0.88 17.53
CA LEU A 810 15.18 0.61 16.20
C LEU A 810 14.09 0.78 15.11
N GLY A 811 12.87 0.30 15.39
CA GLY A 811 11.71 0.51 14.52
C GLY A 811 11.41 1.99 14.31
N LEU A 812 11.44 2.77 15.39
CA LEU A 812 11.25 4.22 15.37
C LEU A 812 12.35 4.92 14.56
N ALA A 813 13.63 4.54 14.74
CA ALA A 813 14.74 5.10 13.99
C ALA A 813 14.59 4.87 12.46
N HIS A 814 14.16 3.67 12.05
CA HIS A 814 13.85 3.40 10.65
C HIS A 814 12.68 4.26 10.14
N ALA A 815 11.61 4.35 10.90
CA ALA A 815 10.39 5.03 10.49
C ALA A 815 10.54 6.56 10.41
N LEU A 816 11.31 7.18 11.30
CA LEU A 816 11.69 8.60 11.20
C LEU A 816 12.43 8.92 9.90
N GLY A 817 13.12 7.93 9.30
CA GLY A 817 13.77 8.02 8.00
C GLY A 817 12.99 7.41 6.83
N ALA A 818 11.72 7.08 7.02
CA ALA A 818 10.88 6.44 6.02
C ALA A 818 10.76 7.27 4.73
N ARG A 819 10.53 6.57 3.60
CA ARG A 819 10.40 7.23 2.30
C ARG A 819 9.11 8.03 2.18
N HIS A 820 8.02 7.50 2.70
CA HIS A 820 6.69 8.10 2.56
C HIS A 820 6.37 9.04 3.74
N PRO A 821 5.75 10.21 3.49
CA PRO A 821 5.42 11.17 4.53
C PRO A 821 4.51 10.60 5.63
N GLU A 822 3.50 9.83 5.26
CA GLU A 822 2.57 9.21 6.20
C GLU A 822 3.25 8.28 7.22
N ASP A 823 4.30 7.56 6.79
CA ASP A 823 5.08 6.72 7.68
C ASP A 823 5.94 7.56 8.64
N ARG A 824 6.45 8.70 8.16
CA ARG A 824 7.19 9.64 9.01
C ARG A 824 6.28 10.33 10.02
N THR A 825 5.06 10.72 9.61
CA THR A 825 4.05 11.27 10.54
C THR A 825 3.72 10.25 11.63
N ALA A 826 3.46 8.99 11.29
CA ALA A 826 3.24 7.93 12.27
C ALA A 826 4.44 7.75 13.23
N ALA A 827 5.67 7.92 12.73
CA ALA A 827 6.87 7.86 13.58
C ALA A 827 6.98 9.07 14.51
N VAL A 828 6.62 10.28 14.07
CA VAL A 828 6.58 11.49 14.89
C VAL A 828 5.53 11.35 15.99
N ASP A 829 4.33 10.86 15.66
CA ASP A 829 3.26 10.61 16.64
C ASP A 829 3.73 9.61 17.71
N ALA A 830 4.36 8.50 17.28
CA ALA A 830 4.89 7.50 18.19
C ALA A 830 6.02 8.05 19.07
N LEU A 831 6.92 8.88 18.52
CA LEU A 831 8.00 9.52 19.26
C LEU A 831 7.47 10.45 20.35
N LEU A 832 6.52 11.30 20.01
CA LEU A 832 5.90 12.25 20.94
C LEU A 832 5.14 11.50 22.05
N LEU A 833 4.43 10.43 21.71
CA LEU A 833 3.69 9.64 22.67
C LEU A 833 4.61 8.86 23.62
N LEU A 834 5.69 8.25 23.12
CA LEU A 834 6.69 7.58 23.95
C LEU A 834 7.37 8.58 24.89
N ALA A 835 7.66 9.80 24.42
CA ALA A 835 8.20 10.87 25.25
C ALA A 835 7.20 11.29 26.34
N ALA A 836 5.92 11.48 26.00
CA ALA A 836 4.85 11.85 26.93
C ALA A 836 4.64 10.79 28.04
N ARG A 837 4.81 9.51 27.71
CA ARG A 837 4.71 8.40 28.65
C ARG A 837 5.97 8.20 29.50
N GLY A 838 7.09 8.87 29.19
CA GLY A 838 8.39 8.62 29.82
C GLY A 838 9.02 7.28 29.41
N ASP A 839 8.54 6.67 28.31
CA ASP A 839 8.99 5.38 27.78
C ASP A 839 10.10 5.52 26.72
N LEU A 840 10.38 6.77 26.27
CA LEU A 840 11.44 7.07 25.31
C LEU A 840 12.80 7.02 25.99
N ASP A 841 13.74 6.23 25.44
CA ASP A 841 15.17 6.34 25.71
C ASP A 841 15.85 7.12 24.57
N PRO A 842 16.06 8.44 24.71
CA PRO A 842 16.68 9.26 23.67
C PRO A 842 18.11 8.83 23.34
N THR A 843 18.85 8.28 24.31
CA THR A 843 20.22 7.79 24.09
C THR A 843 20.22 6.57 23.19
N ARG A 844 19.32 5.63 23.43
CA ARG A 844 19.13 4.45 22.59
C ARG A 844 18.70 4.85 21.19
N LEU A 845 17.67 5.69 21.08
CA LEU A 845 17.19 6.16 19.78
C LEU A 845 18.26 6.91 19.00
N GLY A 846 19.06 7.76 19.65
CA GLY A 846 20.15 8.48 19.00
C GLY A 846 21.23 7.55 18.44
N ARG A 847 21.59 6.48 19.18
CA ARG A 847 22.50 5.44 18.68
C ARG A 847 21.90 4.69 17.49
N ASP A 848 20.62 4.32 17.57
CA ASP A 848 19.91 3.62 16.50
C ASP A 848 19.84 4.46 15.23
N VAL A 849 19.56 5.76 15.36
CA VAL A 849 19.60 6.73 14.27
C VAL A 849 21.01 6.81 13.65
N ALA A 850 22.05 6.96 14.45
CA ALA A 850 23.42 7.04 13.94
C ALA A 850 23.83 5.77 13.20
N GLU A 851 23.51 4.60 13.74
CA GLU A 851 23.86 3.32 13.14
C GLU A 851 23.07 3.06 11.85
N THR A 852 21.77 3.31 11.82
CA THR A 852 20.92 3.14 10.61
C THR A 852 21.32 4.13 9.50
N VAL A 853 21.80 5.32 9.85
CA VAL A 853 22.43 6.26 8.89
C VAL A 853 23.76 5.70 8.41
N SER A 854 24.56 5.09 9.27
CA SER A 854 25.90 4.54 8.91
C SER A 854 25.81 3.41 7.90
N VAL A 855 24.87 2.49 8.09
CA VAL A 855 24.62 1.38 7.16
C VAL A 855 23.84 1.81 5.91
N GLY A 856 23.31 3.04 5.90
CA GLY A 856 22.67 3.66 4.74
C GLY A 856 21.17 3.34 4.57
N THR A 857 20.54 2.65 5.50
CA THR A 857 19.10 2.39 5.53
C THR A 857 18.31 3.68 5.71
N VAL A 858 18.71 4.53 6.63
CA VAL A 858 18.11 5.84 6.88
C VAL A 858 18.88 6.94 6.16
N LYS A 859 18.16 7.84 5.50
CA LYS A 859 18.77 9.02 4.83
C LYS A 859 18.60 10.26 5.73
N PRO A 860 19.71 10.98 6.03
CA PRO A 860 19.70 12.11 6.97
C PRO A 860 18.69 13.21 6.62
N ASN A 861 18.43 13.47 5.35
CA ASN A 861 17.47 14.50 4.94
C ASN A 861 16.02 14.16 5.27
N ARG A 862 15.63 12.87 5.22
CA ARG A 862 14.28 12.44 5.62
C ARG A 862 14.14 12.45 7.14
N LEU A 863 15.15 11.96 7.84
CA LEU A 863 15.25 12.04 9.29
C LEU A 863 15.12 13.50 9.78
N LEU A 864 15.80 14.43 9.12
CA LEU A 864 15.73 15.85 9.43
C LEU A 864 14.30 16.41 9.32
N GLU A 865 13.53 15.96 8.30
CA GLU A 865 12.13 16.38 8.14
C GLU A 865 11.30 15.95 9.36
N SER A 866 11.41 14.69 9.78
CA SER A 866 10.68 14.15 10.95
C SER A 866 11.09 14.84 12.26
N LEU A 867 12.39 15.02 12.51
CA LEU A 867 12.87 15.69 13.72
C LEU A 867 12.46 17.17 13.77
N ARG A 868 12.44 17.84 12.61
CA ARG A 868 11.95 19.21 12.52
C ARG A 868 10.45 19.30 12.80
N GLU A 869 9.68 18.35 12.31
CA GLU A 869 8.24 18.23 12.58
C GLU A 869 8.00 18.01 14.09
N THR A 870 8.77 17.13 14.72
CA THR A 870 8.73 16.92 16.18
C THR A 870 9.04 18.20 16.98
N ALA A 871 10.07 18.93 16.58
CA ALA A 871 10.43 20.20 17.24
C ALA A 871 9.33 21.26 17.08
N ARG A 872 8.71 21.35 15.89
CA ARG A 872 7.57 22.25 15.61
C ARG A 872 6.30 21.87 16.36
N ALA A 873 6.11 20.57 16.60
CA ALA A 873 5.00 20.08 17.42
C ALA A 873 5.15 20.46 18.91
N GLY A 874 6.27 21.09 19.30
CA GLY A 874 6.48 21.61 20.63
C GLY A 874 7.49 20.83 21.48
N ALA A 875 8.25 19.89 20.92
CA ALA A 875 9.19 19.04 21.63
C ALA A 875 10.67 19.24 21.21
N PRO A 876 11.23 20.47 21.26
CA PRO A 876 12.61 20.74 20.90
C PRO A 876 13.62 20.05 21.84
N GLY A 877 13.30 19.87 23.12
CA GLY A 877 14.17 19.18 24.09
C GLY A 877 14.29 17.68 23.78
N VAL A 878 13.19 17.01 23.39
CA VAL A 878 13.20 15.63 22.93
C VAL A 878 14.10 15.50 21.69
N VAL A 879 13.94 16.38 20.71
CA VAL A 879 14.76 16.35 19.48
C VAL A 879 16.23 16.58 19.82
N TRP A 880 16.53 17.52 20.69
CA TRP A 880 17.90 17.76 21.14
C TRP A 880 18.53 16.53 21.82
N SER A 881 17.81 15.90 22.74
CA SER A 881 18.30 14.71 23.44
C SER A 881 18.65 13.56 22.49
N VAL A 882 17.83 13.34 21.46
CA VAL A 882 18.11 12.34 20.41
C VAL A 882 19.32 12.74 19.56
N LEU A 883 19.41 14.01 19.14
CA LEU A 883 20.54 14.51 18.34
C LEU A 883 21.84 14.52 19.14
N ALA A 884 21.83 14.91 20.40
CA ALA A 884 23.01 14.89 21.27
C ALA A 884 23.62 13.48 21.38
N ALA A 885 22.75 12.44 21.42
CA ALA A 885 23.20 11.05 21.43
C ALA A 885 23.65 10.54 20.05
N ALA A 886 23.10 11.06 18.95
CA ALA A 886 23.44 10.62 17.60
C ALA A 886 24.70 11.32 17.04
N LEU A 887 24.89 12.61 17.35
CA LEU A 887 25.93 13.44 16.75
C LEU A 887 27.37 12.95 16.96
N PRO A 888 27.80 12.43 18.14
CA PRO A 888 29.16 11.92 18.32
C PRO A 888 29.54 10.88 17.25
N ALA A 889 28.69 9.90 17.01
CA ALA A 889 28.94 8.87 16.01
C ALA A 889 28.85 9.43 14.57
N LEU A 890 27.93 10.37 14.30
CA LEU A 890 27.80 10.99 12.97
C LEU A 890 28.97 11.94 12.63
N LEU A 891 29.57 12.58 13.62
CA LEU A 891 30.73 13.46 13.45
C LEU A 891 32.03 12.67 13.26
N ALA A 892 32.09 11.42 13.75
CA ALA A 892 33.25 10.54 13.65
C ALA A 892 33.47 9.94 12.25
N PHE A 893 32.54 10.10 11.30
CA PHE A 893 32.71 9.61 9.93
C PHE A 893 33.86 10.31 9.20
N ASP A 894 34.70 9.58 8.53
CA ASP A 894 35.76 10.11 7.64
C ASP A 894 35.14 11.00 6.53
N ARG A 895 34.02 10.57 6.00
CA ARG A 895 33.21 11.32 5.04
C ARG A 895 31.84 11.59 5.64
N PRO A 896 31.60 12.78 6.17
CA PRO A 896 30.32 13.14 6.78
C PRO A 896 29.13 12.87 5.86
N PRO A 897 28.06 12.25 6.35
CA PRO A 897 26.88 11.96 5.54
C PRO A 897 26.26 13.26 5.03
N ARG A 898 25.70 13.19 3.79
CA ARG A 898 24.98 14.32 3.22
C ARG A 898 23.78 14.64 4.10
N GLY A 899 23.62 15.88 4.55
CA GLY A 899 22.56 16.31 5.48
C GLY A 899 23.04 16.49 6.93
N LEU A 900 24.23 16.06 7.31
CA LEU A 900 24.77 16.32 8.65
C LEU A 900 24.84 17.81 8.99
N PRO A 901 25.23 18.73 8.06
CA PRO A 901 25.15 20.16 8.37
C PRO A 901 23.75 20.66 8.74
N ASP A 902 22.71 20.07 8.13
CA ASP A 902 21.32 20.43 8.42
C ASP A 902 20.86 19.88 9.78
N LEU A 903 21.35 18.69 10.17
CA LEU A 903 21.12 18.14 11.52
C LEU A 903 21.82 18.98 12.61
N LEU A 904 23.05 19.47 12.34
CA LEU A 904 23.74 20.39 13.25
C LEU A 904 22.99 21.72 13.41
N ALA A 905 22.45 22.25 12.31
CA ALA A 905 21.65 23.46 12.34
C ALA A 905 20.39 23.29 13.20
N LEU A 906 19.65 22.17 12.99
CA LEU A 906 18.49 21.83 13.82
C LEU A 906 18.90 21.60 15.28
N GLY A 907 20.04 20.95 15.52
CA GLY A 907 20.61 20.77 16.86
C GLY A 907 20.87 22.08 17.57
N ALA A 908 21.42 23.09 16.87
CA ALA A 908 21.62 24.42 17.43
C ALA A 908 20.29 25.14 17.76
N GLU A 909 19.27 24.98 16.92
CA GLU A 909 17.94 25.53 17.15
C GLU A 909 17.27 24.89 18.37
N CYS A 910 17.30 23.55 18.45
CA CYS A 910 16.69 22.81 19.56
C CYS A 910 17.46 22.99 20.88
N ALA A 911 18.80 22.96 20.85
CA ALA A 911 19.62 23.23 22.03
C ALA A 911 19.40 24.65 22.58
N GLY A 912 19.31 25.65 21.69
CA GLY A 912 18.99 27.02 22.08
C GLY A 912 17.60 27.15 22.69
N ALA A 913 16.58 26.51 22.10
CA ALA A 913 15.22 26.52 22.59
C ALA A 913 15.07 25.82 23.96
N SER A 914 15.72 24.67 24.15
CA SER A 914 15.68 23.89 25.40
C SER A 914 16.64 24.39 26.49
N GLY A 915 17.53 25.34 26.17
CA GLY A 915 18.54 25.84 27.09
C GLY A 915 19.68 24.83 27.40
N ALA A 916 19.87 23.85 26.53
CA ALA A 916 20.89 22.83 26.71
C ALA A 916 22.31 23.39 26.66
N ARG A 917 23.21 22.85 27.51
CA ARG A 917 24.61 23.31 27.65
C ARG A 917 25.61 22.15 27.61
N GLU A 918 25.14 20.94 27.49
CA GLU A 918 26.00 19.76 27.52
C GLU A 918 26.89 19.68 26.26
N PRO A 919 28.22 19.43 26.40
CA PRO A 919 29.10 19.30 25.26
C PRO A 919 28.81 18.03 24.45
N VAL A 920 29.00 18.10 23.12
CA VAL A 920 28.88 16.97 22.21
C VAL A 920 30.29 16.54 21.77
N ASP A 921 30.62 15.26 21.96
CA ASP A 921 31.89 14.70 21.57
C ASP A 921 32.16 14.83 20.06
N GLY A 922 33.38 15.21 19.67
CA GLY A 922 33.77 15.44 18.29
C GLY A 922 33.33 16.78 17.70
N LEU A 923 32.44 17.51 18.35
CA LEU A 923 31.92 18.80 17.83
C LEU A 923 32.99 19.88 17.81
N ALA A 924 33.83 19.97 18.87
CA ALA A 924 34.88 20.94 18.99
C ALA A 924 35.96 20.74 17.88
N GLU A 925 36.32 19.50 17.60
CA GLU A 925 37.28 19.16 16.53
C GLU A 925 36.79 19.58 15.16
N VAL A 926 35.49 19.31 14.86
CA VAL A 926 34.87 19.70 13.58
C VAL A 926 34.76 21.21 13.48
N ALA A 927 34.37 21.91 14.54
CA ALA A 927 34.26 23.37 14.59
C ALA A 927 35.64 24.07 14.43
N ALA A 928 36.73 23.43 14.88
CA ALA A 928 38.10 23.93 14.76
C ALA A 928 38.72 23.72 13.36
N ARG A 929 38.10 22.88 12.50
CA ARG A 929 38.62 22.64 11.13
C ARG A 929 38.70 23.96 10.35
N GLY A 930 39.78 24.14 9.58
CA GLY A 930 39.93 25.29 8.69
C GLY A 930 38.90 25.28 7.55
N GLY A 931 38.60 26.49 7.02
CA GLY A 931 37.69 26.65 5.89
C GLY A 931 36.30 27.14 6.24
N GLY A 932 35.55 27.60 5.20
CA GLY A 932 34.19 28.17 5.30
C GLY A 932 33.09 27.19 4.91
N GLY A 933 33.38 25.88 4.91
CA GLY A 933 32.38 24.86 4.54
C GLY A 933 31.17 24.88 5.48
N ARG A 934 29.98 24.55 4.95
CA ARG A 934 28.74 24.57 5.71
C ARG A 934 28.78 23.72 6.99
N LEU A 935 29.39 22.53 6.93
CA LEU A 935 29.59 21.66 8.07
C LEU A 935 30.31 22.37 9.24
N VAL A 936 31.41 23.05 8.93
CA VAL A 936 32.21 23.78 9.93
C VAL A 936 31.44 24.96 10.48
N LYS A 937 30.68 25.69 9.65
CA LYS A 937 29.84 26.80 10.09
C LYS A 937 28.78 26.37 11.09
N GLU A 938 28.04 25.30 10.77
CA GLU A 938 26.98 24.81 11.63
C GLU A 938 27.53 24.13 12.90
N ALA A 939 28.69 23.47 12.81
CA ALA A 939 29.37 22.96 14.00
C ALA A 939 29.79 24.07 14.95
N ARG A 940 30.32 25.21 14.43
CA ARG A 940 30.62 26.41 15.24
C ARG A 940 29.35 26.98 15.85
N ARG A 941 28.27 27.13 15.06
CA ARG A 941 26.99 27.64 15.56
C ARG A 941 26.48 26.79 16.72
N LEU A 942 26.45 25.49 16.58
CA LEU A 942 25.98 24.56 17.64
C LEU A 942 26.91 24.68 18.88
N ARG A 943 28.22 24.63 18.70
CA ARG A 943 29.19 24.77 19.79
C ARG A 943 28.97 26.08 20.56
N ASP A 944 28.80 27.20 19.85
CA ASP A 944 28.62 28.53 20.44
C ASP A 944 27.28 28.63 21.17
N THR A 945 26.19 27.98 20.62
CA THR A 945 24.90 27.84 21.30
C THR A 945 25.02 27.06 22.62
N LEU A 946 25.80 25.96 22.64
CA LEU A 946 26.00 25.17 23.86
C LEU A 946 26.90 25.85 24.89
N ALA A 947 27.77 26.79 24.45
CA ALA A 947 28.65 27.53 25.35
C ALA A 947 27.94 28.70 26.06
N GLY A 948 26.75 29.11 25.63
CA GLY A 948 25.94 30.14 26.24
C GLY A 948 25.71 31.36 25.48
#